data_585b244fe80ef28af9e045f644589f87
#
_entry.id   585b244fe80ef28af9e045f644589f87
#
_cell.length_a   1.000
_cell.length_b   1.000
_cell.length_c   1.000
_cell.angle_alpha   90.00
_cell.angle_beta   90.00
_cell.angle_gamma   90.00
#
_symmetry.space_group_name_H-M   'P 1'
#
loop_
_entity.id
_entity.type
_entity.pdbx_description
1 polymer ?
#
loop_
_entity_poly.entity_id
_entity_poly.type
_entity_poly.pdbx_seq_one_letter_code
_entity_poly.pdbx_strand_id
1 'polypeptide(L)'
;MHTNLAMAAMACLLALTRSALAAAPVTLVKDGQPAATIVVADEPTDIPLGKRDPKTKRRVSMTQMDAAEELQAFTEKASGARLEIVPATRAPAAGTLVLVGRSALSEKYKLAPPTEPEGLRIVTFARGVAILGEVKPAGTGNIPHELDRGTLHGVYEFLERVVGYRFYIHIPKDPDLGIVTPGVKTLTVAPDYRLELAPDFPYRGVAFETWNDPPNWMRVTREGTGTGSGTGFPGINHTDRWFGKRFFDDHPDWAAMVRSDGTRSRDYICYSQPGVLAARVQVTQDVYDGKGGWFGEHCHPGPKWIGFEPMDLWDIKGLCLCERCKPQYRIERGRFGRNSNLIFRHGVAYAAEIAKRWPDKRLGMLAYEGHMLPPDFALPDNMDVQVCMMWSTTMGKEPYWHERNLQLMRDWSKKLGGKRERLYVWNFYCYPAYFTTAPILFPHNLQKWFRDTYPISGGEMVCPGGSPPQYELVMAWLWHRLMWDRNADVDALLRDQCETLFGPAGKTMEKVYATVIDRYENVRWSRRFEETYIPPDQMYGETYTPQVISRLKKLMEEALAACPKDEANIHRRRVAWMQKGFTPFFTEAGLAHKWLGKTLSHEVPAVTKAPADAKAWAALPAMTLVQGNYGQSPDLATRVRLARCGEDLLVRFEAEEPMGPMLTDRLALFVKPGKKERELAAKVEARPFWIPLAMLRSDPQRSLSMDGEGRLEGSLQPELVRRTYAGGVWTVEVKCPAAAFGIAPGKAKAVEVQFERRRGRRGKEPASDYYWTAPMRPVWLAHVRFGRLEVEAK
;
A
#
# COMPACT_ATOMS: atom_id res chain seq x y z
N MET A 1 -20.48 -43.26 68.92
CA MET A 1 -20.29 -43.34 67.48
C MET A 1 -21.50 -42.93 66.69
N HIS A 2 -22.61 -42.48 67.25
CA HIS A 2 -23.83 -42.13 66.50
C HIS A 2 -24.09 -40.61 66.25
N THR A 3 -23.31 -39.77 66.92
CA THR A 3 -23.45 -38.30 66.79
C THR A 3 -22.62 -37.69 65.65
N ASN A 4 -21.62 -38.41 65.12
CA ASN A 4 -20.77 -37.92 64.03
C ASN A 4 -21.33 -38.23 62.62
N LEU A 5 -22.24 -39.17 62.46
CA LEU A 5 -22.89 -39.50 61.18
C LEU A 5 -23.98 -38.48 60.83
N ALA A 6 -24.69 -37.95 61.81
CA ALA A 6 -25.73 -36.95 61.59
C ALA A 6 -25.19 -35.60 61.12
N MET A 7 -24.03 -35.17 61.64
CA MET A 7 -23.37 -33.93 61.23
C MET A 7 -22.77 -34.04 59.84
N ALA A 8 -22.19 -35.22 59.48
CA ALA A 8 -21.66 -35.46 58.13
C ALA A 8 -22.76 -35.52 57.07
N ALA A 9 -23.90 -36.10 57.38
CA ALA A 9 -25.08 -36.16 56.47
C ALA A 9 -25.70 -34.77 56.29
N MET A 10 -25.74 -33.92 57.31
CA MET A 10 -26.27 -32.57 57.23
C MET A 10 -25.31 -31.60 56.50
N ALA A 11 -23.97 -31.83 56.60
CA ALA A 11 -22.96 -31.11 55.79
C ALA A 11 -22.99 -31.53 54.34
N CYS A 12 -23.25 -32.82 53.98
CA CYS A 12 -23.43 -33.29 52.62
C CYS A 12 -24.75 -32.82 52.03
N LEU A 13 -25.84 -32.73 52.78
CA LEU A 13 -27.10 -32.13 52.29
C LEU A 13 -27.00 -30.62 52.06
N LEU A 14 -26.24 -29.88 52.89
CA LEU A 14 -25.98 -28.46 52.68
C LEU A 14 -24.96 -28.21 51.53
N ALA A 15 -24.11 -29.16 51.20
CA ALA A 15 -23.24 -29.11 50.03
C ALA A 15 -23.98 -29.47 48.73
N LEU A 16 -24.99 -30.31 48.78
CA LEU A 16 -25.83 -30.70 47.64
C LEU A 16 -26.96 -29.67 47.30
N THR A 17 -27.27 -28.75 48.20
CA THR A 17 -28.27 -27.70 47.94
C THR A 17 -27.69 -26.40 47.42
N ARG A 18 -26.37 -26.30 47.23
CA ARG A 18 -25.71 -25.31 46.39
C ARG A 18 -25.56 -25.84 44.96
N SER A 19 -26.61 -26.38 44.37
CA SER A 19 -26.84 -26.22 42.96
C SER A 19 -27.00 -24.72 42.73
N ALA A 20 -25.92 -24.05 42.39
CA ALA A 20 -25.98 -22.69 41.92
C ALA A 20 -27.01 -22.71 40.79
N LEU A 21 -28.21 -22.21 41.01
CA LEU A 21 -29.12 -21.89 39.90
C LEU A 21 -28.26 -21.03 38.98
N ALA A 22 -27.83 -21.64 37.87
CA ALA A 22 -27.10 -20.90 36.83
C ALA A 22 -27.95 -19.68 36.49
N ALA A 23 -27.40 -18.48 36.71
CA ALA A 23 -28.14 -17.26 36.42
C ALA A 23 -28.66 -17.34 34.98
N ALA A 24 -29.91 -16.95 34.76
CA ALA A 24 -30.51 -17.04 33.43
C ALA A 24 -29.78 -16.15 32.43
N PRO A 25 -29.62 -16.59 31.17
CA PRO A 25 -29.03 -15.77 30.12
C PRO A 25 -29.75 -14.43 29.97
N VAL A 26 -29.03 -13.37 29.70
CA VAL A 26 -29.54 -12.03 29.38
C VAL A 26 -30.15 -12.07 27.99
N THR A 27 -31.47 -11.93 27.86
CA THR A 27 -32.17 -11.96 26.57
C THR A 27 -32.31 -10.57 26.00
N LEU A 28 -31.80 -10.37 24.76
CA LEU A 28 -31.86 -9.10 24.03
C LEU A 28 -32.94 -9.10 22.96
N VAL A 29 -33.13 -10.24 22.29
CA VAL A 29 -34.16 -10.49 21.30
C VAL A 29 -34.81 -11.83 21.64
N LYS A 30 -36.14 -11.95 21.57
CA LYS A 30 -36.85 -13.18 21.77
C LYS A 30 -37.85 -13.38 20.62
N ASP A 31 -37.72 -14.48 19.91
CA ASP A 31 -38.61 -14.88 18.80
C ASP A 31 -38.81 -13.77 17.75
N GLY A 32 -37.73 -13.04 17.42
CA GLY A 32 -37.73 -11.90 16.50
C GLY A 32 -38.39 -10.61 17.07
N GLN A 33 -38.68 -10.56 18.37
CA GLN A 33 -39.21 -9.37 19.03
C GLN A 33 -38.15 -8.74 19.96
N PRO A 34 -38.09 -7.39 20.07
CA PRO A 34 -37.20 -6.73 20.99
C PRO A 34 -37.49 -7.08 22.45
N ALA A 35 -36.47 -7.47 23.20
CA ALA A 35 -36.56 -7.84 24.62
C ALA A 35 -35.62 -6.99 25.49
N ALA A 36 -34.94 -6.01 24.93
CA ALA A 36 -34.03 -5.09 25.59
C ALA A 36 -34.10 -3.68 25.03
N THR A 37 -33.65 -2.71 25.81
CA THR A 37 -33.53 -1.30 25.41
C THR A 37 -32.06 -0.90 25.41
N ILE A 38 -31.60 -0.27 24.35
CA ILE A 38 -30.25 0.32 24.26
C ILE A 38 -30.27 1.66 25.01
N VAL A 39 -29.29 1.87 25.88
CA VAL A 39 -29.19 3.09 26.69
C VAL A 39 -27.84 3.76 26.43
N VAL A 40 -27.87 5.04 26.11
CA VAL A 40 -26.73 5.92 25.91
C VAL A 40 -26.70 7.04 26.97
N ALA A 41 -25.65 7.85 27.02
CA ALA A 41 -25.63 9.06 27.84
C ALA A 41 -26.75 10.03 27.45
N ASP A 42 -27.16 10.88 28.39
CA ASP A 42 -28.22 11.89 28.15
C ASP A 42 -27.77 12.94 27.11
N GLU A 43 -26.48 13.28 27.15
CA GLU A 43 -25.80 14.08 26.15
C GLU A 43 -24.69 13.25 25.56
N PRO A 44 -24.94 12.42 24.56
CA PRO A 44 -23.87 11.65 23.94
C PRO A 44 -22.89 12.64 23.34
N THR A 45 -21.58 12.41 23.64
CA THR A 45 -20.50 13.26 23.18
C THR A 45 -20.52 13.31 21.65
N ASP A 46 -21.09 14.38 21.10
CA ASP A 46 -21.21 14.60 19.67
C ASP A 46 -19.95 15.37 19.23
N ILE A 47 -18.98 14.67 18.69
CA ILE A 47 -17.77 15.27 18.14
C ILE A 47 -17.93 15.30 16.63
N PRO A 48 -18.20 16.46 16.03
CA PRO A 48 -18.33 16.58 14.60
C PRO A 48 -16.96 16.40 13.94
N LEU A 49 -16.72 15.22 13.37
CA LEU A 49 -15.59 14.97 12.49
C LEU A 49 -15.97 15.34 11.05
N GLY A 50 -15.51 16.51 10.62
CA GLY A 50 -15.59 16.91 9.23
C GLY A 50 -16.98 17.23 8.68
N LYS A 51 -17.04 17.55 7.39
CA LYS A 51 -18.26 17.78 6.63
C LYS A 51 -19.05 16.48 6.47
N ARG A 52 -20.39 16.57 6.51
CA ARG A 52 -21.25 15.43 6.13
C ARG A 52 -20.88 14.97 4.73
N ASP A 53 -20.77 13.66 4.53
CA ASP A 53 -20.72 13.09 3.20
C ASP A 53 -21.92 13.58 2.38
N PRO A 54 -21.74 14.30 1.27
CA PRO A 54 -22.82 14.84 0.47
C PRO A 54 -23.79 13.77 -0.05
N LYS A 55 -23.29 12.52 -0.25
CA LYS A 55 -24.06 11.41 -0.81
C LYS A 55 -24.83 10.63 0.25
N THR A 56 -24.20 10.31 1.37
CA THR A 56 -24.82 9.48 2.42
C THR A 56 -25.49 10.31 3.51
N LYS A 57 -25.25 11.62 3.56
CA LYS A 57 -25.70 12.56 4.62
C LYS A 57 -25.26 12.14 6.03
N ARG A 58 -24.45 11.08 6.17
CA ARG A 58 -23.88 10.65 7.44
C ARG A 58 -22.68 11.52 7.77
N ARG A 59 -22.61 11.94 9.01
CA ARG A 59 -21.36 12.50 9.58
C ARG A 59 -20.41 11.32 9.75
N VAL A 60 -19.13 11.53 9.47
CA VAL A 60 -18.07 10.65 9.95
C VAL A 60 -17.86 10.99 11.43
N SER A 61 -18.86 10.79 12.24
CA SER A 61 -18.75 10.87 13.68
C SER A 61 -18.62 9.44 14.21
N MET A 62 -17.73 9.22 15.13
CA MET A 62 -17.57 7.93 15.80
C MET A 62 -17.93 8.12 17.27
N THR A 63 -19.15 8.60 17.48
CA THR A 63 -19.68 8.94 18.78
C THR A 63 -20.29 7.71 19.46
N GLN A 64 -20.64 7.87 20.72
CA GLN A 64 -21.39 6.88 21.46
C GLN A 64 -22.76 6.61 20.82
N MET A 65 -23.42 7.63 20.24
CA MET A 65 -24.67 7.49 19.51
C MET A 65 -24.49 6.67 18.23
N ASP A 66 -23.42 6.92 17.46
CA ASP A 66 -23.11 6.09 16.27
C ASP A 66 -22.95 4.62 16.64
N ALA A 67 -22.25 4.33 17.74
CA ALA A 67 -22.07 2.96 18.23
C ALA A 67 -23.43 2.31 18.59
N ALA A 68 -24.34 3.06 19.20
CA ALA A 68 -25.68 2.56 19.53
C ALA A 68 -26.54 2.34 18.28
N GLU A 69 -26.48 3.26 17.30
CA GLU A 69 -27.18 3.13 16.01
C GLU A 69 -26.66 1.95 15.19
N GLU A 70 -25.36 1.70 15.16
CA GLU A 70 -24.75 0.51 14.53
C GLU A 70 -25.23 -0.77 15.21
N LEU A 71 -25.23 -0.83 16.55
CA LEU A 71 -25.73 -1.96 17.29
C LEU A 71 -27.21 -2.23 16.97
N GLN A 72 -28.06 -1.18 16.96
CA GLN A 72 -29.48 -1.28 16.61
C GLN A 72 -29.67 -1.81 15.17
N ALA A 73 -29.00 -1.19 14.18
CA ALA A 73 -29.17 -1.52 12.78
C ALA A 73 -28.71 -2.95 12.45
N PHE A 74 -27.56 -3.38 12.98
CA PHE A 74 -27.06 -4.74 12.76
C PHE A 74 -27.89 -5.79 13.52
N THR A 75 -28.37 -5.46 14.73
CA THR A 75 -29.28 -6.37 15.47
C THR A 75 -30.60 -6.54 14.73
N GLU A 76 -31.18 -5.43 14.23
CA GLU A 76 -32.41 -5.46 13.42
C GLU A 76 -32.22 -6.26 12.13
N LYS A 77 -31.10 -6.07 11.41
CA LYS A 77 -30.76 -6.81 10.19
C LYS A 77 -30.64 -8.34 10.46
N ALA A 78 -30.05 -8.72 11.59
CA ALA A 78 -29.83 -10.10 11.95
C ALA A 78 -31.09 -10.82 12.47
N SER A 79 -31.96 -10.13 13.19
CA SER A 79 -33.07 -10.74 13.96
C SER A 79 -34.47 -10.32 13.50
N GLY A 80 -34.60 -9.19 12.83
CA GLY A 80 -35.85 -8.48 12.55
C GLY A 80 -36.34 -7.61 13.71
N ALA A 81 -35.65 -7.63 14.88
CA ALA A 81 -36.04 -6.86 16.06
C ALA A 81 -35.26 -5.54 16.16
N ARG A 82 -35.99 -4.43 16.15
CA ARG A 82 -35.43 -3.11 16.35
C ARG A 82 -35.44 -2.76 17.84
N LEU A 83 -34.29 -2.73 18.48
CA LEU A 83 -34.15 -2.31 19.88
C LEU A 83 -34.27 -0.79 19.96
N GLU A 84 -35.06 -0.27 20.91
CA GLU A 84 -35.19 1.17 21.12
C GLU A 84 -33.90 1.75 21.73
N ILE A 85 -33.49 2.94 21.27
CA ILE A 85 -32.35 3.72 21.84
C ILE A 85 -32.94 4.85 22.68
N VAL A 86 -32.56 4.91 23.95
CA VAL A 86 -33.01 5.96 24.88
C VAL A 86 -31.83 6.57 25.65
N PRO A 87 -31.95 7.84 26.10
CA PRO A 87 -30.97 8.41 27.04
C PRO A 87 -31.14 7.81 28.43
N ALA A 88 -30.11 7.88 29.27
CA ALA A 88 -30.06 7.26 30.59
C ALA A 88 -31.20 7.71 31.51
N THR A 89 -31.62 8.99 31.43
CA THR A 89 -32.76 9.55 32.22
C THR A 89 -34.10 8.95 31.81
N ARG A 90 -34.23 8.42 30.60
CA ARG A 90 -35.47 7.76 30.11
C ARG A 90 -35.38 6.24 30.09
N ALA A 91 -34.33 5.68 30.69
CA ALA A 91 -34.19 4.23 30.75
C ALA A 91 -35.36 3.60 31.54
N PRO A 92 -35.98 2.50 31.04
CA PRO A 92 -37.08 1.85 31.72
C PRO A 92 -36.69 1.36 33.11
N ALA A 93 -37.61 1.52 34.09
CA ALA A 93 -37.37 1.10 35.46
C ALA A 93 -37.19 -0.43 35.62
N ALA A 94 -37.81 -1.21 34.73
CA ALA A 94 -37.73 -2.67 34.65
C ALA A 94 -37.30 -3.13 33.23
N GLY A 95 -36.93 -4.39 33.06
CA GLY A 95 -36.51 -4.98 31.78
C GLY A 95 -35.02 -4.99 31.57
N THR A 96 -34.61 -5.55 30.43
CA THR A 96 -33.21 -5.75 30.04
C THR A 96 -32.65 -4.48 29.41
N LEU A 97 -31.45 -4.10 29.79
CA LEU A 97 -30.75 -2.93 29.27
C LEU A 97 -29.46 -3.33 28.54
N VAL A 98 -29.16 -2.63 27.45
CA VAL A 98 -27.86 -2.67 26.77
C VAL A 98 -27.22 -1.30 26.91
N LEU A 99 -26.28 -1.15 27.84
CA LEU A 99 -25.60 0.12 28.05
C LEU A 99 -24.48 0.26 27.02
N VAL A 100 -24.51 1.33 26.24
CA VAL A 100 -23.51 1.63 25.21
C VAL A 100 -22.71 2.86 25.62
N GLY A 101 -21.44 2.65 25.94
CA GLY A 101 -20.53 3.68 26.43
C GLY A 101 -20.82 4.13 27.87
N ARG A 102 -20.14 5.20 28.26
CA ARG A 102 -20.24 5.76 29.62
C ARG A 102 -21.52 6.57 29.78
N SER A 103 -22.22 6.36 30.87
CA SER A 103 -23.48 7.07 31.22
C SER A 103 -23.70 7.08 32.73
N ALA A 104 -24.62 7.90 33.25
CA ALA A 104 -25.01 7.90 34.65
C ALA A 104 -25.44 6.51 35.15
N LEU A 105 -26.04 5.67 34.28
CA LEU A 105 -26.41 4.31 34.63
C LEU A 105 -25.19 3.38 34.73
N SER A 106 -24.19 3.48 33.81
CA SER A 106 -22.99 2.70 33.93
C SER A 106 -22.24 3.03 35.24
N GLU A 107 -22.20 4.28 35.62
CA GLU A 107 -21.61 4.73 36.91
C GLU A 107 -22.40 4.20 38.11
N LYS A 108 -23.74 4.28 38.11
CA LYS A 108 -24.64 3.72 39.12
C LYS A 108 -24.36 2.23 39.36
N TYR A 109 -24.11 1.47 38.31
CA TYR A 109 -23.78 0.04 38.41
C TYR A 109 -22.28 -0.22 38.59
N LYS A 110 -21.47 0.82 38.80
CA LYS A 110 -20.00 0.74 39.02
C LYS A 110 -19.27 0.06 37.83
N LEU A 111 -19.75 0.33 36.61
CA LEU A 111 -19.19 -0.18 35.36
C LEU A 111 -18.35 0.93 34.72
N ALA A 112 -17.06 0.71 34.61
CA ALA A 112 -16.12 1.64 33.99
C ALA A 112 -15.51 1.06 32.72
N PRO A 113 -15.19 1.87 31.71
CA PRO A 113 -14.37 1.44 30.57
C PRO A 113 -12.94 1.12 31.01
N PRO A 114 -12.18 0.36 30.19
CA PRO A 114 -10.73 0.21 30.36
C PRO A 114 -10.01 1.57 30.26
N THR A 115 -8.79 1.64 30.77
CA THR A 115 -7.94 2.84 30.74
C THR A 115 -7.02 2.89 29.55
N GLU A 116 -6.80 1.74 28.91
CA GLU A 116 -5.97 1.60 27.71
C GLU A 116 -6.60 2.33 26.53
N PRO A 117 -5.80 3.03 25.71
CA PRO A 117 -6.31 3.69 24.50
C PRO A 117 -7.08 2.71 23.61
N GLU A 118 -8.26 3.11 23.15
CA GLU A 118 -9.18 2.29 22.36
C GLU A 118 -9.58 0.96 23.04
N GLY A 119 -9.34 0.84 24.33
CA GLY A 119 -9.74 -0.31 25.13
C GLY A 119 -11.27 -0.45 25.20
N LEU A 120 -11.74 -1.67 25.25
CA LEU A 120 -13.17 -1.99 25.34
C LEU A 120 -13.43 -3.04 26.42
N ARG A 121 -14.63 -2.97 27.01
CA ARG A 121 -15.14 -3.96 27.97
C ARG A 121 -16.57 -4.30 27.62
N ILE A 122 -16.87 -5.59 27.52
CA ILE A 122 -18.24 -6.10 27.41
C ILE A 122 -18.49 -6.96 28.64
N VAL A 123 -19.52 -6.60 29.43
CA VAL A 123 -19.79 -7.31 30.69
C VAL A 123 -21.29 -7.37 30.96
N THR A 124 -21.75 -8.55 31.36
CA THR A 124 -23.12 -8.69 31.91
C THR A 124 -23.18 -8.14 33.31
N PHE A 125 -24.30 -7.55 33.66
CA PHE A 125 -24.60 -7.01 34.98
C PHE A 125 -26.03 -7.32 35.39
N ALA A 126 -26.45 -6.94 36.56
CA ALA A 126 -27.73 -7.33 37.18
C ALA A 126 -29.00 -7.07 36.30
N ARG A 127 -28.91 -6.15 35.34
CA ARG A 127 -30.00 -5.76 34.44
C ARG A 127 -29.76 -5.92 32.97
N GLY A 128 -28.66 -6.53 32.58
CA GLY A 128 -28.39 -6.65 31.15
C GLY A 128 -26.90 -6.78 30.80
N VAL A 129 -26.49 -6.15 29.72
CA VAL A 129 -25.10 -6.12 29.24
C VAL A 129 -24.63 -4.70 29.04
N ALA A 130 -23.38 -4.42 29.34
CA ALA A 130 -22.73 -3.14 29.08
C ALA A 130 -21.59 -3.32 28.07
N ILE A 131 -21.53 -2.44 27.09
CA ILE A 131 -20.47 -2.32 26.08
C ILE A 131 -19.80 -0.99 26.31
N LEU A 132 -18.61 -1.01 26.90
CA LEU A 132 -17.93 0.16 27.44
C LEU A 132 -16.59 0.38 26.74
N GLY A 133 -16.30 1.58 26.38
CA GLY A 133 -15.03 2.11 25.91
C GLY A 133 -15.06 3.62 26.10
N GLU A 134 -13.92 4.25 26.04
CA GLU A 134 -13.86 5.70 26.07
C GLU A 134 -14.22 6.27 24.68
N VAL A 135 -14.85 7.44 24.68
CA VAL A 135 -14.97 8.34 23.54
C VAL A 135 -14.38 9.65 24.02
N LYS A 136 -13.10 9.85 23.83
CA LYS A 136 -12.40 11.07 24.22
C LYS A 136 -12.07 11.90 23.00
N PRO A 137 -12.48 13.18 22.98
CA PRO A 137 -11.90 14.14 22.05
C PRO A 137 -10.46 14.44 22.54
N ALA A 138 -9.48 14.24 21.70
CA ALA A 138 -8.14 14.73 21.93
C ALA A 138 -7.93 15.99 21.10
N GLY A 139 -7.84 17.15 21.74
CA GLY A 139 -7.53 18.43 21.12
C GLY A 139 -8.60 19.51 21.25
N THR A 140 -8.24 20.75 20.97
CA THR A 140 -9.10 21.93 21.05
C THR A 140 -9.09 22.70 19.72
N GLY A 141 -10.25 23.26 19.31
CA GLY A 141 -10.35 24.14 18.15
C GLY A 141 -10.79 23.48 16.86
N ASN A 142 -10.47 24.09 15.71
CA ASN A 142 -10.87 23.65 14.37
C ASN A 142 -10.05 22.49 13.80
N ILE A 143 -9.27 21.81 14.63
CA ILE A 143 -8.36 20.73 14.24
C ILE A 143 -9.05 19.39 14.42
N PRO A 144 -8.91 18.45 13.46
CA PRO A 144 -9.44 17.10 13.63
C PRO A 144 -8.94 16.46 14.92
N HIS A 145 -9.83 15.85 15.68
CA HIS A 145 -9.52 15.26 16.97
C HIS A 145 -9.08 13.81 16.86
N GLU A 146 -8.08 13.42 17.65
CA GLU A 146 -7.90 11.99 17.96
C GLU A 146 -9.14 11.51 18.72
N LEU A 147 -9.72 10.40 18.30
CA LEU A 147 -10.86 9.80 18.96
C LEU A 147 -10.45 8.49 19.59
N ASP A 148 -10.75 8.34 20.87
CA ASP A 148 -10.84 7.02 21.44
C ASP A 148 -12.13 6.35 20.94
N ARG A 149 -12.01 5.24 20.24
CA ARG A 149 -13.10 4.51 19.59
C ARG A 149 -13.50 3.24 20.34
N GLY A 150 -13.04 3.08 21.57
CA GLY A 150 -13.26 1.86 22.34
C GLY A 150 -14.72 1.42 22.41
N THR A 151 -15.69 2.35 22.57
CA THR A 151 -17.12 2.02 22.57
C THR A 151 -17.58 1.43 21.22
N LEU A 152 -17.21 2.05 20.10
CA LEU A 152 -17.58 1.56 18.77
C LEU A 152 -16.94 0.20 18.47
N HIS A 153 -15.65 0.04 18.81
CA HIS A 153 -14.94 -1.24 18.68
C HIS A 153 -15.60 -2.33 19.55
N GLY A 154 -16.06 -1.97 20.74
CA GLY A 154 -16.83 -2.87 21.62
C GLY A 154 -18.13 -3.33 20.99
N VAL A 155 -18.85 -2.46 20.29
CA VAL A 155 -20.05 -2.84 19.54
C VAL A 155 -19.72 -3.84 18.44
N TYR A 156 -18.65 -3.63 17.65
CA TYR A 156 -18.29 -4.59 16.61
C TYR A 156 -17.77 -5.92 17.18
N GLU A 157 -17.05 -5.92 18.32
CA GLU A 157 -16.71 -7.17 19.03
C GLU A 157 -17.97 -7.90 19.52
N PHE A 158 -18.95 -7.17 20.03
CA PHE A 158 -20.22 -7.74 20.44
C PHE A 158 -21.01 -8.34 19.25
N LEU A 159 -21.06 -7.62 18.12
CA LEU A 159 -21.70 -8.10 16.90
C LEU A 159 -21.02 -9.38 16.37
N GLU A 160 -19.71 -9.48 16.41
CA GLU A 160 -19.00 -10.67 15.95
C GLU A 160 -19.12 -11.85 16.92
N ARG A 161 -18.88 -11.62 18.23
CA ARG A 161 -18.77 -12.70 19.22
C ARG A 161 -20.11 -13.18 19.76
N VAL A 162 -21.09 -12.29 19.84
CA VAL A 162 -22.38 -12.57 20.48
C VAL A 162 -23.49 -12.68 19.44
N VAL A 163 -23.58 -11.75 18.49
CA VAL A 163 -24.61 -11.81 17.44
C VAL A 163 -24.27 -12.80 16.35
N GLY A 164 -22.98 -12.95 16.03
CA GLY A 164 -22.48 -13.92 15.06
C GLY A 164 -22.14 -13.33 13.69
N TYR A 165 -22.05 -12.04 13.57
CA TYR A 165 -21.54 -11.38 12.34
C TYR A 165 -20.09 -11.79 12.03
N ARG A 166 -19.75 -11.67 10.73
CA ARG A 166 -18.36 -11.66 10.27
C ARG A 166 -18.18 -10.53 9.27
N PHE A 167 -17.15 -9.74 9.51
CA PHE A 167 -16.81 -8.57 8.70
C PHE A 167 -15.42 -8.80 8.10
N TYR A 168 -15.34 -9.20 6.83
CA TYR A 168 -14.08 -9.50 6.15
C TYR A 168 -13.65 -8.38 5.21
N ILE A 169 -14.59 -7.87 4.40
CA ILE A 169 -14.36 -6.76 3.47
C ILE A 169 -15.69 -6.06 3.15
N HIS A 170 -15.65 -4.76 2.91
CA HIS A 170 -16.82 -4.02 2.43
C HIS A 170 -16.78 -3.90 0.89
N ILE A 171 -17.81 -4.40 0.24
CA ILE A 171 -18.01 -4.25 -1.21
C ILE A 171 -19.25 -3.39 -1.41
N PRO A 172 -19.10 -2.09 -1.81
CA PRO A 172 -20.23 -1.13 -1.80
C PRO A 172 -21.44 -1.56 -2.62
N LYS A 173 -21.21 -2.25 -3.76
CA LYS A 173 -22.30 -2.70 -4.66
C LYS A 173 -22.95 -4.00 -4.23
N ASP A 174 -22.29 -4.78 -3.38
CA ASP A 174 -22.75 -6.07 -2.90
C ASP A 174 -22.09 -6.42 -1.56
N PRO A 175 -22.55 -5.79 -0.45
CA PRO A 175 -21.92 -6.00 0.87
C PRO A 175 -21.90 -7.46 1.33
N ASP A 176 -22.86 -8.27 0.87
CA ASP A 176 -22.95 -9.68 1.28
C ASP A 176 -21.80 -10.55 0.74
N LEU A 177 -21.03 -10.05 -0.23
CA LEU A 177 -19.80 -10.73 -0.67
C LEU A 177 -18.74 -10.80 0.45
N GLY A 178 -18.67 -9.81 1.32
CA GLY A 178 -17.65 -9.74 2.36
C GLY A 178 -18.17 -9.61 3.79
N ILE A 179 -19.48 -9.41 3.96
CA ILE A 179 -20.15 -9.36 5.28
C ILE A 179 -21.08 -10.58 5.39
N VAL A 180 -20.95 -11.33 6.47
CA VAL A 180 -21.83 -12.44 6.78
C VAL A 180 -22.82 -12.00 7.84
N THR A 181 -24.10 -11.93 7.48
CA THR A 181 -25.18 -11.60 8.39
C THR A 181 -25.78 -12.89 8.96
N PRO A 182 -25.78 -13.08 10.28
CA PRO A 182 -26.44 -14.25 10.89
C PRO A 182 -27.96 -14.10 10.84
N GLY A 183 -28.67 -15.22 10.79
CA GLY A 183 -30.13 -15.25 10.99
C GLY A 183 -30.43 -15.67 12.43
N VAL A 184 -30.74 -14.70 13.31
CA VAL A 184 -30.93 -14.94 14.74
C VAL A 184 -32.37 -14.59 15.15
N LYS A 185 -33.15 -15.54 15.61
CA LYS A 185 -34.51 -15.24 16.12
C LYS A 185 -34.52 -14.97 17.62
N THR A 186 -33.59 -15.53 18.36
CA THR A 186 -33.42 -15.27 19.78
C THR A 186 -31.95 -14.97 20.06
N LEU A 187 -31.68 -13.81 20.64
CA LEU A 187 -30.35 -13.34 20.98
C LEU A 187 -30.18 -13.27 22.49
N THR A 188 -29.22 -14.05 23.00
CA THR A 188 -28.91 -14.08 24.43
C THR A 188 -27.43 -13.89 24.69
N VAL A 189 -27.10 -13.35 25.86
CA VAL A 189 -25.73 -13.21 26.37
C VAL A 189 -25.59 -14.07 27.63
N ALA A 190 -24.47 -14.76 27.77
CA ALA A 190 -24.21 -15.57 28.98
C ALA A 190 -24.24 -14.66 30.24
N PRO A 191 -24.79 -15.19 31.36
CA PRO A 191 -25.02 -14.37 32.56
C PRO A 191 -23.74 -13.86 33.23
N ASP A 192 -22.60 -14.50 32.95
CA ASP A 192 -21.28 -14.21 33.44
C ASP A 192 -20.32 -13.74 32.30
N TYR A 193 -20.89 -13.26 31.19
CA TYR A 193 -20.07 -12.83 30.06
C TYR A 193 -19.19 -11.64 30.43
N ARG A 194 -17.90 -11.80 30.19
CA ARG A 194 -16.90 -10.76 30.39
C ARG A 194 -15.85 -10.85 29.30
N LEU A 195 -15.65 -9.74 28.61
CA LEU A 195 -14.61 -9.54 27.62
C LEU A 195 -13.94 -8.19 27.89
N GLU A 196 -12.61 -8.17 27.87
CA GLU A 196 -11.82 -6.96 27.98
C GLU A 196 -10.68 -7.04 26.98
N LEU A 197 -10.59 -6.07 26.09
CA LEU A 197 -9.60 -6.03 25.01
C LEU A 197 -9.07 -4.62 24.84
N ALA A 198 -7.84 -4.52 24.35
CA ALA A 198 -7.24 -3.31 23.83
C ALA A 198 -6.33 -3.68 22.66
N PRO A 199 -6.13 -2.82 21.66
CA PRO A 199 -5.24 -3.12 20.54
C PRO A 199 -3.78 -3.14 20.98
N ASP A 200 -3.01 -4.09 20.42
CA ASP A 200 -1.55 -4.13 20.61
C ASP A 200 -0.87 -2.87 20.07
N PHE A 201 -1.37 -2.38 18.92
CA PHE A 201 -0.86 -1.17 18.27
C PHE A 201 -1.94 -0.09 18.25
N PRO A 202 -1.77 1.01 19.01
CA PRO A 202 -2.73 2.12 18.99
C PRO A 202 -2.80 2.83 17.62
N TYR A 203 -1.67 2.94 16.93
CA TYR A 203 -1.61 3.51 15.59
C TYR A 203 -1.79 2.43 14.53
N ARG A 204 -2.94 2.45 13.85
CA ARG A 204 -3.32 1.52 12.78
C ARG A 204 -4.01 2.33 11.70
N GLY A 205 -3.32 2.61 10.61
CA GLY A 205 -3.84 3.50 9.57
C GLY A 205 -3.74 2.90 8.17
N VAL A 206 -4.67 3.30 7.29
CA VAL A 206 -4.60 3.04 5.86
C VAL A 206 -4.36 4.36 5.14
N ALA A 207 -3.31 4.40 4.30
CA ALA A 207 -3.03 5.54 3.45
C ALA A 207 -3.74 5.36 2.11
N PHE A 208 -4.33 6.44 1.62
CA PHE A 208 -5.05 6.50 0.33
C PHE A 208 -6.32 5.64 0.26
N GLU A 209 -7.38 6.28 -0.17
CA GLU A 209 -8.71 5.72 -0.34
C GLU A 209 -8.76 4.76 -1.55
N THR A 210 -8.24 3.57 -1.39
CA THR A 210 -8.38 2.53 -2.43
C THR A 210 -9.61 1.68 -2.24
N TRP A 211 -10.22 1.76 -1.07
CA TRP A 211 -11.40 1.02 -0.71
C TRP A 211 -12.61 1.94 -0.81
N ASN A 212 -13.50 1.64 -1.70
CA ASN A 212 -14.57 2.52 -2.22
C ASN A 212 -15.55 3.10 -1.18
N ASP A 213 -15.37 2.85 0.12
CA ASP A 213 -16.14 3.46 1.21
C ASP A 213 -15.33 3.50 2.52
N PRO A 214 -14.30 4.37 2.60
CA PRO A 214 -13.40 4.43 3.75
C PRO A 214 -14.08 4.54 5.12
N PRO A 215 -15.07 5.43 5.33
CA PRO A 215 -15.68 5.61 6.65
C PRO A 215 -16.37 4.35 7.21
N ASN A 216 -17.06 3.61 6.36
CA ASN A 216 -17.78 2.41 6.80
C ASN A 216 -16.79 1.24 7.03
N TRP A 217 -15.79 1.11 6.16
CA TRP A 217 -14.79 0.07 6.31
C TRP A 217 -13.93 0.25 7.57
N MET A 218 -13.47 1.47 7.83
CA MET A 218 -12.68 1.83 9.01
C MET A 218 -13.36 1.48 10.33
N ARG A 219 -14.68 1.65 10.41
CA ARG A 219 -15.48 1.26 11.58
C ARG A 219 -15.45 -0.24 11.80
N VAL A 220 -15.70 -0.98 10.74
CA VAL A 220 -15.90 -2.44 10.77
C VAL A 220 -14.60 -3.18 11.05
N THR A 221 -13.49 -2.70 10.52
CA THR A 221 -12.16 -3.30 10.69
C THR A 221 -11.44 -2.86 11.96
N ARG A 222 -12.05 -1.97 12.74
CA ARG A 222 -11.45 -1.39 13.95
C ARG A 222 -10.16 -0.66 13.65
N GLU A 223 -10.13 0.08 12.57
CA GLU A 223 -9.01 0.93 12.24
C GLU A 223 -8.78 1.95 13.36
N GLY A 224 -7.52 2.15 13.74
CA GLY A 224 -7.14 3.02 14.83
C GLY A 224 -7.10 4.50 14.48
N THR A 225 -6.64 5.28 15.43
CA THR A 225 -6.34 6.70 15.25
C THR A 225 -5.15 6.85 14.33
N GLY A 226 -5.32 7.08 13.05
CA GLY A 226 -4.18 7.18 12.14
C GLY A 226 -4.52 7.19 10.67
N THR A 227 -5.78 7.40 10.36
CA THR A 227 -6.20 7.46 8.97
C THR A 227 -5.70 8.74 8.31
N GLY A 228 -5.21 8.62 7.09
CA GLY A 228 -4.70 9.74 6.28
C GLY A 228 -5.69 10.89 6.01
N SER A 229 -6.85 10.86 6.63
CA SER A 229 -7.86 11.92 6.63
C SER A 229 -7.78 12.88 7.83
N GLY A 230 -6.67 12.94 8.54
CA GLY A 230 -6.39 14.03 9.49
C GLY A 230 -6.56 13.73 10.96
N THR A 231 -6.60 12.46 11.39
CA THR A 231 -6.89 12.10 12.78
C THR A 231 -5.82 11.23 13.46
N GLY A 232 -4.59 11.31 13.09
CA GLY A 232 -3.53 10.52 13.71
C GLY A 232 -2.17 11.11 13.51
N PHE A 233 -1.16 10.27 13.49
CA PHE A 233 0.18 10.66 13.09
C PHE A 233 0.03 11.47 11.81
N PRO A 234 0.52 12.71 11.73
CA PRO A 234 0.10 13.65 10.71
C PRO A 234 0.22 12.96 9.36
N GLY A 235 -0.79 13.10 8.50
CA GLY A 235 -0.72 12.64 7.11
C GLY A 235 0.49 13.27 6.47
N ILE A 236 1.65 12.67 6.73
CA ILE A 236 2.94 13.18 6.28
C ILE A 236 3.13 12.67 4.86
N ASN A 237 2.44 13.30 3.92
CA ASN A 237 2.63 12.96 2.52
C ASN A 237 2.99 14.25 1.78
N HIS A 238 4.30 14.44 1.56
CA HIS A 238 4.79 15.54 0.75
C HIS A 238 4.20 16.90 1.15
N THR A 239 4.33 17.24 2.44
CA THR A 239 3.77 18.48 3.03
C THR A 239 4.19 19.76 2.31
N ASP A 240 5.30 19.68 1.55
CA ASP A 240 5.88 20.80 0.83
C ASP A 240 5.36 20.96 -0.60
N ARG A 241 4.40 20.16 -1.03
CA ARG A 241 3.88 20.14 -2.41
C ARG A 241 3.42 21.51 -2.93
N TRP A 242 2.92 22.38 -2.03
CA TRP A 242 2.39 23.68 -2.40
C TRP A 242 3.31 24.85 -2.00
N PHE A 243 4.42 24.56 -1.32
CA PHE A 243 5.33 25.59 -0.82
C PHE A 243 5.89 26.47 -1.96
N GLY A 244 6.34 25.84 -3.04
CA GLY A 244 6.88 26.54 -4.19
C GLY A 244 5.87 27.47 -4.83
N LYS A 245 4.62 27.03 -5.03
CA LYS A 245 3.54 27.86 -5.60
C LYS A 245 3.21 29.09 -4.75
N ARG A 246 3.40 29.00 -3.44
CA ARG A 246 3.07 30.08 -2.52
C ARG A 246 4.19 31.10 -2.35
N PHE A 247 5.45 30.67 -2.46
CA PHE A 247 6.56 31.50 -2.02
C PHE A 247 7.65 31.74 -3.07
N PHE A 248 7.77 30.94 -4.13
CA PHE A 248 8.92 31.07 -5.03
C PHE A 248 8.87 32.28 -5.97
N ASP A 249 7.71 32.85 -6.23
CA ASP A 249 7.61 34.10 -7.02
C ASP A 249 8.18 35.29 -6.23
N ASP A 250 7.92 35.36 -4.91
CA ASP A 250 8.43 36.39 -4.04
C ASP A 250 9.84 36.08 -3.50
N HIS A 251 10.20 34.79 -3.39
CA HIS A 251 11.45 34.30 -2.81
C HIS A 251 12.11 33.25 -3.70
N PRO A 252 12.58 33.59 -4.90
CA PRO A 252 13.17 32.63 -5.82
C PRO A 252 14.43 31.93 -5.29
N ASP A 253 15.12 32.56 -4.33
CA ASP A 253 16.29 32.01 -3.64
C ASP A 253 15.95 30.88 -2.66
N TRP A 254 14.68 30.73 -2.28
CA TRP A 254 14.20 29.59 -1.45
C TRP A 254 14.06 28.29 -2.24
N ALA A 255 14.03 28.37 -3.56
CA ALA A 255 14.01 27.19 -4.41
C ALA A 255 15.38 26.49 -4.42
N ALA A 256 15.39 25.17 -4.51
CA ALA A 256 16.60 24.38 -4.59
C ALA A 256 17.40 24.69 -5.86
N MET A 257 18.69 24.93 -5.74
CA MET A 257 19.62 25.08 -6.86
C MET A 257 19.94 23.68 -7.42
N VAL A 258 19.35 23.33 -8.56
CA VAL A 258 19.38 21.97 -9.11
C VAL A 258 20.46 21.78 -10.18
N ARG A 259 21.12 22.87 -10.61
CA ARG A 259 22.25 22.85 -11.55
C ARG A 259 23.40 23.74 -11.05
N SER A 260 24.59 23.39 -11.47
CA SER A 260 25.81 24.14 -11.13
C SER A 260 25.89 25.55 -11.73
N ASP A 261 25.12 25.83 -12.77
CA ASP A 261 25.00 27.16 -13.39
C ASP A 261 24.10 28.14 -12.58
N GLY A 262 23.58 27.69 -11.44
CA GLY A 262 22.69 28.51 -10.59
C GLY A 262 21.19 28.27 -10.84
N THR A 263 20.83 27.46 -11.84
CA THR A 263 19.41 27.16 -12.14
C THR A 263 18.71 26.59 -10.92
N ARG A 264 17.53 27.16 -10.57
CA ARG A 264 16.72 26.74 -9.45
C ARG A 264 15.46 25.98 -9.89
N SER A 265 15.01 25.09 -9.03
CA SER A 265 13.76 24.34 -9.23
C SER A 265 12.54 25.27 -9.12
N ARG A 266 11.41 24.87 -9.73
CA ARG A 266 10.10 25.49 -9.47
C ARG A 266 9.27 24.72 -8.44
N ASP A 267 9.70 23.51 -8.06
CA ASP A 267 8.92 22.59 -7.24
C ASP A 267 9.62 22.22 -5.92
N TYR A 268 10.95 22.35 -5.83
CA TYR A 268 11.74 21.81 -4.73
C TYR A 268 12.42 22.91 -3.90
N ILE A 269 12.48 22.71 -2.60
CA ILE A 269 12.89 23.70 -1.59
C ILE A 269 14.36 23.55 -1.23
N CYS A 270 15.04 24.67 -0.97
CA CYS A 270 16.34 24.73 -0.33
C CYS A 270 16.18 24.75 1.19
N TYR A 271 16.29 23.62 1.86
CA TYR A 271 16.08 23.50 3.32
C TYR A 271 17.14 24.20 4.18
N SER A 272 18.21 24.72 3.60
CA SER A 272 19.21 25.53 4.30
C SER A 272 18.92 27.05 4.26
N GLN A 273 17.81 27.46 3.64
CA GLN A 273 17.39 28.84 3.65
C GLN A 273 16.64 29.20 4.95
N PRO A 274 17.13 30.22 5.72
CA PRO A 274 16.48 30.58 7.00
C PRO A 274 15.01 31.00 6.83
N GLY A 275 14.68 31.72 5.75
CA GLY A 275 13.33 32.17 5.45
C GLY A 275 12.33 31.06 5.28
N VAL A 276 12.75 29.87 4.79
CA VAL A 276 11.91 28.69 4.62
C VAL A 276 11.36 28.21 5.98
N LEU A 277 12.20 28.13 7.00
CA LEU A 277 11.76 27.76 8.34
C LEU A 277 10.78 28.77 8.92
N ALA A 278 11.08 30.07 8.81
CA ALA A 278 10.23 31.15 9.31
C ALA A 278 8.83 31.13 8.63
N ALA A 279 8.79 30.94 7.31
CA ALA A 279 7.55 30.82 6.56
C ALA A 279 6.72 29.60 7.00
N ARG A 280 7.37 28.46 7.22
CA ARG A 280 6.71 27.23 7.71
C ARG A 280 6.07 27.45 9.08
N VAL A 281 6.79 28.07 10.01
CA VAL A 281 6.29 28.40 11.34
C VAL A 281 5.10 29.35 11.25
N GLN A 282 5.17 30.37 10.38
CA GLN A 282 4.07 31.33 10.20
C GLN A 282 2.83 30.65 9.63
N VAL A 283 2.98 29.80 8.61
CA VAL A 283 1.84 29.07 8.05
C VAL A 283 1.19 28.15 9.09
N THR A 284 1.97 27.51 9.93
CA THR A 284 1.46 26.69 11.04
C THR A 284 0.66 27.54 12.03
N GLN A 285 1.18 28.74 12.37
CA GLN A 285 0.46 29.68 13.22
C GLN A 285 -0.88 30.12 12.60
N ASP A 286 -0.86 30.44 11.31
CA ASP A 286 -2.08 30.88 10.58
C ASP A 286 -3.17 29.79 10.61
N VAL A 287 -2.78 28.51 10.52
CA VAL A 287 -3.73 27.38 10.65
C VAL A 287 -4.33 27.32 12.06
N TYR A 288 -3.51 27.42 13.11
CA TYR A 288 -3.99 27.41 14.49
C TYR A 288 -4.84 28.64 14.83
N ASP A 289 -4.56 29.78 14.22
CA ASP A 289 -5.36 31.01 14.35
C ASP A 289 -6.68 30.98 13.54
N GLY A 290 -6.93 29.89 12.80
CA GLY A 290 -8.12 29.77 11.93
C GLY A 290 -8.09 30.63 10.68
N LYS A 291 -6.93 31.23 10.32
CA LYS A 291 -6.75 32.08 9.13
C LYS A 291 -6.70 31.26 7.83
N GLY A 292 -6.69 29.93 7.91
CA GLY A 292 -6.58 29.01 6.78
C GLY A 292 -5.18 29.00 6.14
N GLY A 293 -5.01 28.22 5.07
CA GLY A 293 -3.84 28.36 4.23
C GLY A 293 -2.68 27.38 4.49
N TRP A 294 -2.91 26.22 5.09
CA TRP A 294 -1.91 25.16 5.11
C TRP A 294 -1.48 24.73 3.69
N PHE A 295 -0.34 24.08 3.57
CA PHE A 295 0.30 23.71 2.31
C PHE A 295 -0.46 22.73 1.40
N GLY A 296 -1.73 22.42 1.63
CA GLY A 296 -2.57 21.59 0.80
C GLY A 296 -3.65 20.85 1.56
N GLU A 297 -4.54 20.19 0.83
CA GLU A 297 -5.73 19.51 1.35
C GLU A 297 -5.43 18.34 2.32
N HIS A 298 -4.20 17.82 2.31
CA HIS A 298 -3.81 16.60 3.01
C HIS A 298 -2.86 16.82 4.20
N CYS A 299 -2.47 18.06 4.50
CA CYS A 299 -1.40 18.37 5.45
C CYS A 299 -1.83 19.39 6.50
N HIS A 300 -2.82 19.08 7.29
CA HIS A 300 -3.21 19.90 8.43
C HIS A 300 -2.42 19.49 9.68
N PRO A 301 -1.98 20.45 10.53
CA PRO A 301 -1.48 20.10 11.85
C PRO A 301 -2.56 19.30 12.58
N GLY A 302 -2.19 18.16 13.09
CA GLY A 302 -3.06 17.32 13.90
C GLY A 302 -3.17 17.80 15.35
N PRO A 303 -3.99 17.16 16.17
CA PRO A 303 -4.14 17.51 17.59
C PRO A 303 -2.85 17.33 18.39
N LYS A 304 -2.02 16.36 18.01
CA LYS A 304 -0.76 16.02 18.67
C LYS A 304 0.46 16.35 17.83
N TRP A 305 0.37 16.14 16.51
CA TRP A 305 1.52 16.27 15.61
C TRP A 305 1.36 17.38 14.57
N ILE A 306 2.48 17.98 14.25
CA ILE A 306 2.69 18.85 13.10
C ILE A 306 3.56 18.06 12.12
N GLY A 307 3.14 17.89 10.87
CA GLY A 307 3.85 17.09 9.90
C GLY A 307 4.90 17.87 9.09
N PHE A 308 6.02 17.21 8.78
CA PHE A 308 7.02 17.73 7.83
C PHE A 308 7.55 16.58 6.96
N GLU A 309 7.43 16.74 5.65
CA GLU A 309 8.02 15.87 4.65
C GLU A 309 8.36 16.64 3.37
N PRO A 310 9.57 16.45 2.80
CA PRO A 310 9.92 16.98 1.49
C PRO A 310 9.00 16.53 0.36
N MET A 311 8.99 17.29 -0.74
CA MET A 311 8.34 16.84 -1.97
C MET A 311 8.89 15.50 -2.44
N ASP A 312 8.02 14.70 -3.03
CA ASP A 312 8.41 13.44 -3.66
C ASP A 312 9.52 13.64 -4.70
N LEU A 313 10.44 12.70 -4.78
CA LEU A 313 11.63 12.76 -5.63
C LEU A 313 12.58 13.95 -5.33
N TRP A 314 12.44 14.60 -4.16
CA TRP A 314 13.34 15.70 -3.77
C TRP A 314 14.79 15.25 -3.78
N ASP A 315 15.09 14.07 -3.35
CA ASP A 315 16.44 13.49 -3.28
C ASP A 315 17.06 13.23 -4.66
N ILE A 316 16.28 13.25 -5.73
CA ILE A 316 16.72 13.04 -7.12
C ILE A 316 16.66 14.35 -7.91
N LYS A 317 15.51 15.01 -7.89
CA LYS A 317 15.21 16.18 -8.73
C LYS A 317 15.41 17.51 -8.02
N GLY A 318 15.32 17.52 -6.70
CA GLY A 318 15.38 18.68 -5.84
C GLY A 318 16.67 18.82 -5.03
N LEU A 319 17.67 17.94 -5.24
CA LEU A 319 18.94 17.98 -4.52
C LEU A 319 19.61 19.35 -4.70
N CYS A 320 19.66 20.15 -3.63
CA CYS A 320 20.14 21.51 -3.71
C CYS A 320 21.68 21.58 -3.72
N LEU A 321 22.25 22.16 -4.78
CA LEU A 321 23.69 22.30 -4.99
C LEU A 321 24.28 23.60 -4.41
N CYS A 322 23.54 24.35 -3.59
CA CYS A 322 24.06 25.58 -2.98
C CYS A 322 25.12 25.27 -1.91
N GLU A 323 25.98 26.25 -1.64
CA GLU A 323 27.10 26.10 -0.71
C GLU A 323 26.68 25.78 0.74
N ARG A 324 25.44 26.12 1.14
CA ARG A 324 24.91 25.80 2.46
C ARG A 324 24.41 24.36 2.58
N CYS A 325 23.89 23.78 1.48
CA CYS A 325 23.38 22.40 1.47
C CYS A 325 24.49 21.36 1.29
N LYS A 326 25.45 21.62 0.37
CA LYS A 326 26.53 20.69 0.01
C LYS A 326 27.26 20.08 1.21
N PRO A 327 27.71 20.82 2.23
CA PRO A 327 28.45 20.26 3.36
C PRO A 327 27.63 19.33 4.26
N GLN A 328 26.31 19.34 4.12
CA GLN A 328 25.40 18.55 4.95
C GLN A 328 25.11 17.17 4.35
N TYR A 329 25.46 16.95 3.07
CA TYR A 329 25.32 15.64 2.46
C TYR A 329 26.37 14.67 3.00
N ARG A 330 25.94 13.40 3.15
CA ARG A 330 26.75 12.26 3.57
C ARG A 330 26.75 11.23 2.47
N ILE A 331 27.46 11.51 1.39
CA ILE A 331 27.48 10.66 0.19
C ILE A 331 27.92 9.23 0.50
N GLU A 332 28.86 9.07 1.43
CA GLU A 332 29.37 7.80 1.93
C GLU A 332 28.30 6.91 2.58
N ARG A 333 27.18 7.48 3.01
CA ARG A 333 26.04 6.73 3.60
C ARG A 333 25.12 6.13 2.53
N GLY A 334 25.47 6.31 1.26
CA GLY A 334 24.72 5.79 0.13
C GLY A 334 23.34 6.44 -0.04
N ARG A 335 22.54 5.80 -0.88
CA ARG A 335 21.23 6.31 -1.28
C ARG A 335 20.34 6.70 -0.10
N PHE A 336 20.20 5.81 0.87
CA PHE A 336 19.18 5.94 1.93
C PHE A 336 19.58 6.82 3.11
N GLY A 337 20.82 7.31 3.13
CA GLY A 337 21.34 8.12 4.22
C GLY A 337 22.00 9.43 3.83
N ARG A 338 22.26 9.63 2.54
CA ARG A 338 23.05 10.79 2.06
C ARG A 338 22.43 12.15 2.40
N ASN A 339 21.11 12.23 2.50
CA ASN A 339 20.37 13.47 2.76
C ASN A 339 19.87 13.56 4.22
N SER A 340 20.06 12.52 5.03
CA SER A 340 19.52 12.48 6.41
C SER A 340 19.91 13.69 7.22
N ASN A 341 21.17 14.10 7.18
CA ASN A 341 21.62 15.23 7.99
C ASN A 341 20.96 16.55 7.58
N LEU A 342 20.81 16.83 6.29
CA LEU A 342 20.19 18.05 5.81
C LEU A 342 18.71 18.13 6.23
N ILE A 343 17.95 17.08 5.93
CA ILE A 343 16.49 17.06 6.15
C ILE A 343 16.17 17.06 7.65
N PHE A 344 16.82 16.20 8.43
CA PHE A 344 16.58 16.16 9.88
C PHE A 344 17.12 17.38 10.61
N ARG A 345 18.13 18.09 10.11
CA ARG A 345 18.57 19.38 10.68
C ARG A 345 17.49 20.45 10.54
N HIS A 346 16.83 20.51 9.38
CA HIS A 346 15.67 21.40 9.20
C HIS A 346 14.52 20.98 10.14
N GLY A 347 14.24 19.68 10.25
CA GLY A 347 13.26 19.15 11.20
C GLY A 347 13.56 19.50 12.66
N VAL A 348 14.81 19.37 13.11
CA VAL A 348 15.22 19.74 14.48
C VAL A 348 14.99 21.23 14.75
N ALA A 349 15.34 22.09 13.78
CA ALA A 349 15.09 23.52 13.91
C ALA A 349 13.58 23.83 13.98
N TYR A 350 12.77 23.11 13.21
CA TYR A 350 11.31 23.25 13.26
C TYR A 350 10.72 22.71 14.57
N ALA A 351 11.20 21.57 15.06
CA ALA A 351 10.81 21.03 16.36
C ALA A 351 11.12 21.97 17.53
N ALA A 352 12.22 22.72 17.43
CA ALA A 352 12.56 23.74 18.42
C ALA A 352 11.57 24.91 18.42
N GLU A 353 11.12 25.37 17.26
CA GLU A 353 10.07 26.39 17.17
C GLU A 353 8.70 25.88 17.64
N ILE A 354 8.37 24.61 17.38
CA ILE A 354 7.17 23.95 17.88
C ILE A 354 7.18 23.93 19.41
N ALA A 355 8.28 23.51 20.02
CA ALA A 355 8.40 23.46 21.49
C ALA A 355 8.19 24.80 22.17
N LYS A 356 8.60 25.92 21.51
CA LYS A 356 8.42 27.28 22.04
C LYS A 356 6.98 27.78 21.91
N ARG A 357 6.30 27.46 20.82
CA ARG A 357 4.99 28.06 20.46
C ARG A 357 3.82 27.16 20.85
N TRP A 358 3.99 25.86 20.69
CA TRP A 358 2.96 24.82 20.95
C TRP A 358 3.59 23.68 21.74
N PRO A 359 3.87 23.86 23.04
CA PRO A 359 4.64 22.91 23.85
C PRO A 359 3.95 21.56 24.03
N ASP A 360 2.64 21.48 23.79
CA ASP A 360 1.85 20.25 23.77
C ASP A 360 1.92 19.49 22.42
N LYS A 361 2.56 20.08 21.42
CA LYS A 361 2.66 19.50 20.08
C LYS A 361 4.02 18.87 19.81
N ARG A 362 4.04 17.93 18.89
CA ARG A 362 5.22 17.19 18.45
C ARG A 362 5.41 17.36 16.95
N LEU A 363 6.64 17.25 16.48
CA LEU A 363 6.92 17.17 15.05
C LEU A 363 6.90 15.72 14.60
N GLY A 364 6.08 15.38 13.60
CA GLY A 364 6.12 14.12 12.90
C GLY A 364 6.89 14.23 11.58
N MET A 365 7.81 13.28 11.31
CA MET A 365 8.58 13.23 10.08
C MET A 365 8.57 11.83 9.48
N LEU A 366 8.58 11.75 8.12
CA LEU A 366 8.96 10.51 7.45
C LEU A 366 10.49 10.32 7.48
N ALA A 367 10.90 9.07 7.57
CA ALA A 367 12.22 8.62 7.18
C ALA A 367 12.06 7.88 5.86
N TYR A 368 12.35 8.56 4.76
CA TYR A 368 12.01 8.11 3.41
C TYR A 368 13.14 8.39 2.43
N GLU A 369 13.34 7.51 1.46
CA GLU A 369 14.30 7.67 0.38
C GLU A 369 15.70 8.15 0.87
N GLY A 370 16.22 9.25 0.35
CA GLY A 370 17.56 9.76 0.67
C GLY A 370 17.79 10.15 2.14
N HIS A 371 16.74 10.16 2.96
CA HIS A 371 16.80 10.44 4.41
C HIS A 371 16.16 9.32 5.27
N MET A 372 16.13 8.10 4.74
CA MET A 372 15.58 6.93 5.44
C MET A 372 16.42 6.52 6.65
N LEU A 373 17.76 6.64 6.60
CA LEU A 373 18.64 6.31 7.72
C LEU A 373 18.66 7.41 8.78
N PRO A 374 18.79 7.09 10.07
CA PRO A 374 18.89 8.11 11.13
C PRO A 374 20.03 9.11 10.87
N PRO A 375 19.90 10.40 11.21
CA PRO A 375 20.99 11.37 11.10
C PRO A 375 22.12 11.11 12.12
N ASP A 376 23.29 11.76 11.91
CA ASP A 376 24.47 11.55 12.76
C ASP A 376 24.35 12.22 14.14
N PHE A 377 23.43 13.17 14.32
CA PHE A 377 23.21 13.93 15.53
C PHE A 377 21.97 13.49 16.32
N ALA A 378 21.84 13.92 17.57
CA ALA A 378 20.69 13.63 18.42
C ALA A 378 19.41 14.34 17.94
N LEU A 379 18.28 13.71 18.16
CA LEU A 379 16.95 14.26 17.89
C LEU A 379 16.26 14.71 19.20
N PRO A 380 15.51 15.82 19.19
CA PRO A 380 14.81 16.30 20.37
C PRO A 380 13.64 15.38 20.76
N ASP A 381 13.22 15.45 22.02
CA ASP A 381 12.17 14.60 22.56
C ASP A 381 10.78 14.82 21.92
N ASN A 382 10.52 16.03 21.41
CA ASN A 382 9.25 16.33 20.75
C ASN A 382 9.24 16.01 19.23
N MET A 383 10.15 15.13 18.77
CA MET A 383 10.18 14.65 17.39
C MET A 383 9.86 13.16 17.33
N ASP A 384 8.93 12.78 16.47
CA ASP A 384 8.55 11.40 16.19
C ASP A 384 8.82 11.08 14.72
N VAL A 385 9.08 9.81 14.42
CA VAL A 385 9.48 9.39 13.07
C VAL A 385 8.63 8.23 12.60
N GLN A 386 8.17 8.33 11.34
CA GLN A 386 7.54 7.23 10.62
C GLN A 386 8.49 6.75 9.52
N VAL A 387 8.95 5.50 9.63
CA VAL A 387 9.87 4.90 8.66
C VAL A 387 9.09 4.31 7.50
N CYS A 388 9.38 4.79 6.29
CA CYS A 388 8.75 4.30 5.08
C CYS A 388 9.46 3.03 4.58
N MET A 389 8.79 1.88 4.67
CA MET A 389 9.36 0.58 4.31
C MET A 389 9.26 0.31 2.82
N MET A 390 10.31 0.62 2.08
CA MET A 390 10.37 0.50 0.62
C MET A 390 10.30 -0.96 0.12
N TRP A 391 10.64 -1.93 0.97
CA TRP A 391 10.79 -3.34 0.57
C TRP A 391 9.77 -4.27 1.22
N SER A 392 8.66 -3.73 1.68
CA SER A 392 7.69 -4.47 2.49
C SER A 392 7.15 -5.74 1.82
N THR A 393 6.92 -5.70 0.52
CA THR A 393 6.46 -6.89 -0.21
C THR A 393 7.54 -7.93 -0.42
N THR A 394 8.77 -7.49 -0.71
CA THR A 394 9.92 -8.40 -0.77
C THR A 394 10.24 -8.96 0.62
N MET A 395 10.02 -8.17 1.67
CA MET A 395 10.12 -8.60 3.07
C MET A 395 9.21 -9.79 3.38
N GLY A 396 7.98 -9.80 2.87
CA GLY A 396 7.06 -10.93 3.04
C GLY A 396 7.56 -12.25 2.42
N LYS A 397 8.54 -12.21 1.52
CA LYS A 397 9.11 -13.37 0.85
C LYS A 397 10.55 -13.70 1.29
N GLU A 398 11.39 -12.68 1.40
CA GLU A 398 12.83 -12.85 1.62
C GLU A 398 13.23 -12.50 3.06
N PRO A 399 13.72 -13.46 3.87
CA PRO A 399 14.18 -13.22 5.23
C PRO A 399 15.24 -12.11 5.34
N TYR A 400 16.10 -11.96 4.33
CA TYR A 400 17.08 -10.89 4.27
C TYR A 400 16.47 -9.50 4.38
N TRP A 401 15.37 -9.24 3.67
CA TRP A 401 14.70 -7.95 3.71
C TRP A 401 13.96 -7.72 5.00
N HIS A 402 13.40 -8.78 5.59
CA HIS A 402 12.80 -8.72 6.92
C HIS A 402 13.83 -8.26 7.96
N GLU A 403 14.98 -8.93 8.02
CA GLU A 403 16.04 -8.60 9.00
C GLU A 403 16.63 -7.21 8.75
N ARG A 404 16.82 -6.81 7.50
CA ARG A 404 17.32 -5.48 7.15
C ARG A 404 16.36 -4.36 7.57
N ASN A 405 15.06 -4.55 7.32
CA ASN A 405 14.03 -3.60 7.76
C ASN A 405 13.92 -3.56 9.29
N LEU A 406 14.00 -4.71 9.93
CA LEU A 406 13.99 -4.79 11.39
C LEU A 406 15.23 -4.12 12.00
N GLN A 407 16.40 -4.26 11.39
CA GLN A 407 17.61 -3.55 11.82
C GLN A 407 17.45 -2.03 11.68
N LEU A 408 16.89 -1.56 10.58
CA LEU A 408 16.56 -0.14 10.38
C LEU A 408 15.61 0.38 11.49
N MET A 409 14.60 -0.40 11.86
CA MET A 409 13.70 -0.05 12.96
C MET A 409 14.43 0.00 14.32
N ARG A 410 15.36 -0.92 14.58
CA ARG A 410 16.20 -0.92 15.80
C ARG A 410 17.11 0.32 15.84
N ASP A 411 17.71 0.68 14.72
CA ASP A 411 18.58 1.87 14.62
C ASP A 411 17.78 3.15 14.91
N TRP A 412 16.56 3.26 14.37
CA TRP A 412 15.64 4.36 14.67
C TRP A 412 15.16 4.34 16.12
N SER A 413 14.79 3.18 16.66
CA SER A 413 14.39 3.05 18.07
C SER A 413 15.49 3.55 18.99
N LYS A 414 16.74 3.12 18.77
CA LYS A 414 17.91 3.61 19.52
C LYS A 414 18.07 5.13 19.37
N LYS A 415 17.91 5.68 18.16
CA LYS A 415 18.00 7.13 17.89
C LYS A 415 16.94 7.93 18.66
N LEU A 416 15.76 7.35 18.86
CA LEU A 416 14.61 7.95 19.54
C LEU A 416 14.53 7.59 21.04
N GLY A 417 15.59 7.01 21.61
CA GLY A 417 15.69 6.70 23.04
C GLY A 417 14.90 5.47 23.49
N GLY A 418 14.59 4.53 22.57
CA GLY A 418 13.90 3.28 22.88
C GLY A 418 12.38 3.43 23.13
N LYS A 419 11.81 4.61 22.91
CA LYS A 419 10.39 4.90 23.15
C LYS A 419 9.55 4.51 21.94
N ARG A 420 8.78 3.41 22.06
CA ARG A 420 7.98 2.86 20.94
C ARG A 420 6.93 3.86 20.41
N GLU A 421 6.40 4.71 21.26
CA GLU A 421 5.40 5.74 20.94
C GLU A 421 5.96 6.92 20.14
N ARG A 422 7.26 6.87 19.81
CA ARG A 422 7.95 7.85 18.96
C ARG A 422 8.32 7.31 17.57
N LEU A 423 8.12 6.00 17.32
CA LEU A 423 8.53 5.33 16.12
C LEU A 423 7.34 4.61 15.50
N TYR A 424 7.10 4.86 14.21
CA TYR A 424 5.99 4.32 13.45
C TYR A 424 6.49 3.78 12.11
N VAL A 425 5.64 3.01 11.43
CA VAL A 425 5.95 2.44 10.12
C VAL A 425 4.95 2.93 9.08
N TRP A 426 5.43 3.23 7.88
CA TRP A 426 4.65 3.33 6.66
C TRP A 426 5.02 2.16 5.76
N ASN A 427 4.06 1.31 5.46
CA ASN A 427 4.30 0.09 4.71
C ASN A 427 3.54 0.06 3.37
N PHE A 428 4.05 -0.71 2.40
CA PHE A 428 3.50 -0.81 1.04
C PHE A 428 3.16 -2.26 0.68
N TYR A 429 2.30 -2.93 1.43
CA TYR A 429 1.99 -4.34 1.19
C TYR A 429 1.39 -4.63 -0.17
N CYS A 430 0.61 -3.72 -0.70
CA CYS A 430 -0.13 -3.92 -1.94
C CYS A 430 0.53 -3.24 -3.14
N TYR A 431 1.65 -2.55 -2.93
CA TYR A 431 2.33 -1.81 -3.99
C TYR A 431 2.73 -2.66 -5.21
N PRO A 432 3.07 -3.96 -5.09
CA PRO A 432 3.29 -4.82 -6.24
C PRO A 432 2.10 -5.01 -7.17
N ALA A 433 0.89 -4.79 -6.70
CA ALA A 433 -0.29 -4.88 -7.56
C ALA A 433 -0.30 -3.86 -8.70
N TYR A 434 0.46 -2.78 -8.61
CA TYR A 434 0.70 -1.89 -9.75
C TYR A 434 1.55 -2.53 -10.86
N PHE A 435 2.28 -3.61 -10.53
CA PHE A 435 3.31 -4.19 -11.39
C PHE A 435 3.07 -5.65 -11.73
N THR A 436 2.20 -6.32 -11.00
CA THR A 436 1.76 -7.69 -11.26
C THR A 436 0.33 -7.87 -10.82
N THR A 437 -0.39 -8.76 -11.49
CA THR A 437 -1.71 -9.20 -11.07
C THR A 437 -1.65 -10.43 -10.15
N ALA A 438 -0.45 -10.91 -9.80
CA ALA A 438 -0.27 -12.05 -8.95
C ALA A 438 -0.72 -11.78 -7.51
N PRO A 439 -1.40 -12.72 -6.85
CA PRO A 439 -1.73 -12.60 -5.44
C PRO A 439 -0.45 -12.66 -4.60
N ILE A 440 -0.31 -11.70 -3.67
CA ILE A 440 0.82 -11.58 -2.76
C ILE A 440 0.26 -11.75 -1.35
N LEU A 441 0.28 -12.99 -0.85
CA LEU A 441 -0.24 -13.34 0.47
C LEU A 441 0.91 -13.86 1.36
N PHE A 442 1.15 -13.18 2.48
CA PHE A 442 2.21 -13.51 3.44
C PHE A 442 1.79 -13.30 4.91
N PRO A 443 0.67 -13.91 5.32
CA PRO A 443 0.07 -13.65 6.62
C PRO A 443 0.96 -14.05 7.81
N HIS A 444 1.74 -15.13 7.71
CA HIS A 444 2.63 -15.59 8.79
C HIS A 444 3.86 -14.70 8.92
N ASN A 445 4.44 -14.28 7.78
CA ASN A 445 5.56 -13.33 7.79
C ASN A 445 5.10 -11.94 8.25
N LEU A 446 3.85 -11.55 7.95
CA LEU A 446 3.23 -10.34 8.48
C LEU A 446 3.09 -10.42 10.01
N GLN A 447 2.58 -11.54 10.53
CA GLN A 447 2.50 -11.77 11.98
C GLN A 447 3.87 -11.71 12.63
N LYS A 448 4.88 -12.35 12.02
CA LYS A 448 6.27 -12.29 12.50
C LYS A 448 6.75 -10.85 12.56
N TRP A 449 6.49 -10.05 11.53
CA TRP A 449 6.83 -8.63 11.51
C TRP A 449 6.22 -7.87 12.68
N PHE A 450 4.94 -8.04 12.96
CA PHE A 450 4.28 -7.36 14.08
C PHE A 450 4.81 -7.82 15.44
N ARG A 451 5.11 -9.11 15.62
CA ARG A 451 5.74 -9.60 16.84
C ARG A 451 7.13 -8.99 17.06
N ASP A 452 7.93 -8.90 16.00
CA ASP A 452 9.29 -8.37 16.05
C ASP A 452 9.32 -6.85 16.25
N THR A 453 8.34 -6.11 15.72
CA THR A 453 8.28 -4.64 15.82
C THR A 453 7.48 -4.12 17.01
N TYR A 454 6.64 -4.93 17.63
CA TYR A 454 5.83 -4.54 18.79
C TYR A 454 6.61 -3.85 19.91
N PRO A 455 7.80 -4.33 20.34
CA PRO A 455 8.54 -3.70 21.43
C PRO A 455 9.14 -2.34 21.04
N ILE A 456 9.21 -2.01 19.77
CA ILE A 456 9.96 -0.84 19.28
C ILE A 456 9.13 0.15 18.47
N SER A 457 7.89 -0.20 18.09
CA SER A 457 7.01 0.66 17.27
C SER A 457 5.65 0.89 17.92
N GLY A 458 5.11 2.10 17.81
CA GLY A 458 3.76 2.48 18.21
C GLY A 458 2.67 2.02 17.22
N GLY A 459 3.07 1.56 16.06
CA GLY A 459 2.14 1.06 15.06
C GLY A 459 2.54 1.34 13.61
N GLU A 460 1.62 1.02 12.72
CA GLU A 460 1.88 1.02 11.29
C GLU A 460 0.72 1.64 10.51
N MET A 461 1.08 2.31 9.42
CA MET A 461 0.16 2.68 8.36
C MET A 461 0.50 1.86 7.11
N VAL A 462 -0.52 1.31 6.46
CA VAL A 462 -0.36 0.59 5.20
C VAL A 462 -0.85 1.41 4.02
N CYS A 463 -0.08 1.38 2.93
CA CYS A 463 -0.53 1.88 1.63
C CYS A 463 -1.01 0.68 0.80
N PRO A 464 -2.32 0.51 0.58
CA PRO A 464 -2.90 -0.68 -0.04
C PRO A 464 -2.68 -0.77 -1.55
N GLY A 465 -2.49 0.32 -2.26
CA GLY A 465 -2.00 0.39 -3.63
C GLY A 465 -2.60 -0.54 -4.70
N GLY A 466 -3.91 -0.51 -4.94
CA GLY A 466 -4.52 -1.02 -6.19
C GLY A 466 -4.63 -2.54 -6.37
N SER A 467 -4.50 -3.33 -5.32
CA SER A 467 -4.82 -4.77 -5.37
C SER A 467 -6.30 -5.02 -5.66
N PRO A 468 -6.65 -6.10 -6.38
CA PRO A 468 -8.04 -6.53 -6.46
C PRO A 468 -8.61 -6.78 -5.06
N PRO A 469 -9.87 -6.39 -4.78
CA PRO A 469 -10.46 -6.57 -3.46
C PRO A 469 -10.50 -8.04 -2.99
N GLN A 470 -10.40 -8.99 -3.90
CA GLN A 470 -10.27 -10.41 -3.60
C GLN A 470 -8.96 -10.76 -2.85
N TYR A 471 -7.88 -10.04 -3.10
CA TYR A 471 -6.62 -10.25 -2.38
C TYR A 471 -6.61 -9.47 -1.06
N GLU A 472 -7.23 -8.30 -1.05
CA GLU A 472 -7.42 -7.49 0.15
C GLU A 472 -8.32 -8.17 1.19
N LEU A 473 -9.26 -9.00 0.74
CA LEU A 473 -10.09 -9.87 1.59
C LEU A 473 -9.24 -10.68 2.59
N VAL A 474 -8.04 -11.10 2.18
CA VAL A 474 -7.12 -11.86 3.05
C VAL A 474 -6.17 -10.92 3.77
N MET A 475 -5.33 -10.19 3.01
CA MET A 475 -4.19 -9.46 3.61
C MET A 475 -4.62 -8.24 4.41
N ALA A 476 -5.58 -7.45 3.93
CA ALA A 476 -6.00 -6.26 4.65
C ALA A 476 -6.82 -6.61 5.89
N TRP A 477 -7.67 -7.61 5.81
CA TRP A 477 -8.41 -8.11 6.96
C TRP A 477 -7.48 -8.65 8.05
N LEU A 478 -6.50 -9.51 7.66
CA LEU A 478 -5.51 -10.03 8.60
C LEU A 478 -4.60 -8.94 9.17
N TRP A 479 -4.23 -7.94 8.37
CA TRP A 479 -3.46 -6.80 8.86
C TRP A 479 -4.17 -6.13 10.06
N HIS A 480 -5.47 -5.83 9.93
CA HIS A 480 -6.25 -5.24 11.02
C HIS A 480 -6.33 -6.17 12.24
N ARG A 481 -6.57 -7.47 12.02
CA ARG A 481 -6.66 -8.46 13.09
C ARG A 481 -5.34 -8.60 13.85
N LEU A 482 -4.23 -8.66 13.14
CA LEU A 482 -2.90 -8.80 13.73
C LEU A 482 -2.38 -7.52 14.38
N MET A 483 -2.80 -6.35 13.91
CA MET A 483 -2.52 -5.09 14.60
C MET A 483 -3.34 -4.93 15.88
N TRP A 484 -4.49 -5.58 15.94
CA TRP A 484 -5.32 -5.65 17.14
C TRP A 484 -4.78 -6.68 18.13
N ASP A 485 -4.48 -7.87 17.66
CA ASP A 485 -3.88 -8.97 18.43
C ASP A 485 -2.80 -9.67 17.60
N ARG A 486 -1.53 -9.31 17.82
CA ARG A 486 -0.38 -9.88 17.10
C ARG A 486 -0.18 -11.38 17.36
N ASN A 487 -0.85 -11.94 18.36
CA ASN A 487 -0.75 -13.35 18.73
C ASN A 487 -1.94 -14.18 18.24
N ALA A 488 -2.90 -13.58 17.54
CA ALA A 488 -4.02 -14.30 16.98
C ALA A 488 -3.57 -15.49 16.12
N ASP A 489 -4.31 -16.58 16.16
CA ASP A 489 -4.02 -17.78 15.35
C ASP A 489 -4.41 -17.51 13.89
N VAL A 490 -3.41 -17.26 13.05
CA VAL A 490 -3.58 -16.94 11.62
C VAL A 490 -4.27 -18.06 10.87
N ASP A 491 -3.91 -19.33 11.12
CA ASP A 491 -4.49 -20.45 10.44
C ASP A 491 -5.95 -20.67 10.84
N ALA A 492 -6.28 -20.49 12.11
CA ALA A 492 -7.66 -20.54 12.59
C ALA A 492 -8.51 -19.41 12.00
N LEU A 493 -7.97 -18.20 11.90
CA LEU A 493 -8.64 -17.07 11.26
C LEU A 493 -8.91 -17.31 9.77
N LEU A 494 -7.94 -17.82 9.02
CA LEU A 494 -8.09 -18.15 7.60
C LEU A 494 -9.09 -19.27 7.37
N ARG A 495 -9.09 -20.27 8.24
CA ARG A 495 -10.07 -21.37 8.21
C ARG A 495 -11.49 -20.88 8.47
N ASP A 496 -11.71 -20.08 9.54
CA ASP A 496 -13.00 -19.45 9.84
C ASP A 496 -13.51 -18.63 8.66
N GLN A 497 -12.60 -17.84 8.03
CA GLN A 497 -12.96 -17.06 6.84
C GLN A 497 -13.40 -17.95 5.67
N CYS A 498 -12.66 -19.02 5.38
CA CYS A 498 -12.98 -19.92 4.27
C CYS A 498 -14.29 -20.67 4.52
N GLU A 499 -14.48 -21.22 5.71
CA GLU A 499 -15.69 -21.96 6.07
C GLU A 499 -16.93 -21.05 6.05
N THR A 500 -16.83 -19.87 6.61
CA THR A 500 -17.94 -18.94 6.73
C THR A 500 -18.33 -18.30 5.38
N LEU A 501 -17.35 -17.86 4.59
CA LEU A 501 -17.64 -17.20 3.30
C LEU A 501 -18.08 -18.18 2.23
N PHE A 502 -17.38 -19.31 2.12
CA PHE A 502 -17.53 -20.21 0.98
C PHE A 502 -18.35 -21.48 1.29
N GLY A 503 -18.73 -21.70 2.53
CA GLY A 503 -19.59 -22.84 2.94
C GLY A 503 -19.16 -24.18 2.36
N PRO A 504 -19.93 -24.83 1.46
CA PRO A 504 -19.56 -26.11 0.86
C PRO A 504 -18.21 -26.10 0.14
N ALA A 505 -17.78 -24.95 -0.38
CA ALA A 505 -16.49 -24.77 -1.04
C ALA A 505 -15.35 -24.39 -0.08
N GLY A 506 -15.63 -24.19 1.22
CA GLY A 506 -14.68 -23.67 2.21
C GLY A 506 -13.35 -24.41 2.24
N LYS A 507 -13.39 -25.76 2.37
CA LYS A 507 -12.18 -26.60 2.37
C LYS A 507 -11.35 -26.51 1.08
N THR A 508 -12.00 -26.29 -0.07
CA THR A 508 -11.32 -26.16 -1.34
C THR A 508 -10.70 -24.76 -1.46
N MET A 509 -11.39 -23.73 -0.98
CA MET A 509 -10.87 -22.35 -0.92
C MET A 509 -9.70 -22.21 0.07
N GLU A 510 -9.72 -22.95 1.19
CA GLU A 510 -8.59 -23.05 2.10
C GLU A 510 -7.35 -23.61 1.38
N LYS A 511 -7.50 -24.62 0.52
CA LYS A 511 -6.38 -25.12 -0.31
C LYS A 511 -5.89 -24.09 -1.33
N VAL A 512 -6.77 -23.24 -1.87
CA VAL A 512 -6.37 -22.12 -2.74
C VAL A 512 -5.51 -21.15 -1.94
N TYR A 513 -5.96 -20.71 -0.77
CA TYR A 513 -5.21 -19.79 0.10
C TYR A 513 -3.87 -20.40 0.52
N ALA A 514 -3.88 -21.62 1.04
CA ALA A 514 -2.66 -22.33 1.44
C ALA A 514 -1.66 -22.46 0.29
N THR A 515 -2.14 -22.72 -0.94
CA THR A 515 -1.26 -22.80 -2.11
C THR A 515 -0.62 -21.45 -2.41
N VAL A 516 -1.38 -20.37 -2.40
CA VAL A 516 -0.86 -19.01 -2.68
C VAL A 516 0.11 -18.58 -1.59
N ILE A 517 -0.24 -18.77 -0.32
CA ILE A 517 0.60 -18.44 0.84
C ILE A 517 1.90 -19.21 0.81
N ASP A 518 1.84 -20.54 0.66
CA ASP A 518 3.04 -21.39 0.58
C ASP A 518 3.97 -20.96 -0.55
N ARG A 519 3.43 -20.72 -1.73
CA ARG A 519 4.22 -20.29 -2.88
C ARG A 519 4.84 -18.93 -2.68
N TYR A 520 4.20 -18.03 -1.95
CA TYR A 520 4.76 -16.72 -1.69
C TYR A 520 5.73 -16.73 -0.50
N GLU A 521 5.37 -17.28 0.64
CA GLU A 521 6.21 -17.26 1.85
C GLU A 521 7.40 -18.21 1.79
N ASN A 522 7.22 -19.44 1.27
CA ASN A 522 8.18 -20.53 1.43
C ASN A 522 9.09 -20.76 0.23
N VAL A 523 8.64 -20.47 -0.99
CA VAL A 523 9.52 -20.61 -2.16
C VAL A 523 10.59 -19.54 -2.15
N ARG A 524 11.87 -19.96 -2.15
CA ARG A 524 12.99 -19.05 -2.24
C ARG A 524 13.41 -18.86 -3.70
N TRP A 525 13.76 -17.61 -4.02
CA TRP A 525 14.23 -17.30 -5.37
C TRP A 525 15.66 -17.75 -5.59
N SER A 526 15.96 -18.15 -6.82
CA SER A 526 17.30 -18.58 -7.24
C SER A 526 18.35 -17.49 -7.11
N ARG A 527 17.94 -16.24 -7.13
CA ARG A 527 18.80 -15.07 -6.91
C ARG A 527 18.11 -14.07 -6.00
N ARG A 528 18.90 -13.38 -5.18
CA ARG A 528 18.42 -12.25 -4.39
C ARG A 528 18.05 -11.11 -5.31
N PHE A 529 16.92 -10.50 -5.02
CA PHE A 529 16.46 -9.30 -5.68
C PHE A 529 16.57 -8.13 -4.71
N GLU A 530 17.22 -7.06 -5.13
CA GLU A 530 17.51 -5.91 -4.27
C GLU A 530 16.60 -4.72 -4.52
N GLU A 531 15.47 -4.94 -5.21
CA GLU A 531 14.51 -3.90 -5.53
C GLU A 531 13.15 -4.12 -4.85
N THR A 532 12.35 -3.05 -4.77
CA THR A 532 11.02 -3.05 -4.16
C THR A 532 10.04 -3.96 -4.91
N TYR A 533 10.33 -4.24 -6.18
CA TYR A 533 9.41 -4.90 -7.11
C TYR A 533 9.90 -6.28 -7.49
N ILE A 534 8.98 -7.23 -7.46
CA ILE A 534 9.29 -8.63 -7.74
C ILE A 534 9.47 -8.83 -9.26
N PRO A 535 10.61 -9.35 -9.73
CA PRO A 535 10.82 -9.61 -11.13
C PRO A 535 9.84 -10.65 -11.67
N PRO A 536 9.24 -10.42 -12.84
CA PRO A 536 8.28 -11.36 -13.41
C PRO A 536 8.85 -12.75 -13.68
N ASP A 537 10.14 -12.86 -14.02
CA ASP A 537 10.81 -14.13 -14.21
C ASP A 537 10.89 -14.94 -12.90
N GLN A 538 11.06 -14.30 -11.76
CA GLN A 538 10.99 -14.95 -10.45
C GLN A 538 9.53 -15.17 -10.01
N MET A 539 8.64 -14.19 -10.26
CA MET A 539 7.22 -14.34 -9.92
C MET A 539 6.56 -15.47 -10.69
N TYR A 540 6.74 -15.55 -12.01
CA TYR A 540 6.08 -16.56 -12.85
C TYR A 540 6.97 -17.75 -13.20
N GLY A 541 8.28 -17.62 -13.12
CA GLY A 541 9.20 -18.72 -13.36
C GLY A 541 9.45 -19.59 -12.13
N GLU A 542 9.48 -19.00 -10.95
CA GLU A 542 9.84 -19.68 -9.71
C GLU A 542 8.66 -19.78 -8.72
N THR A 543 7.86 -18.72 -8.57
CA THR A 543 6.75 -18.69 -7.61
C THR A 543 5.49 -19.31 -8.20
N TYR A 544 4.97 -18.79 -9.29
CA TYR A 544 3.75 -19.23 -9.94
C TYR A 544 4.03 -19.94 -11.27
N THR A 545 4.66 -21.11 -11.20
CA THR A 545 4.98 -21.96 -12.36
C THR A 545 3.72 -22.44 -13.10
N PRO A 546 3.81 -22.93 -14.35
CA PRO A 546 2.67 -23.48 -15.09
C PRO A 546 1.87 -24.52 -14.28
N GLN A 547 2.55 -25.37 -13.51
CA GLN A 547 1.93 -26.39 -12.68
C GLN A 547 1.12 -25.79 -11.54
N VAL A 548 1.64 -24.75 -10.88
CA VAL A 548 0.94 -24.04 -9.82
C VAL A 548 -0.31 -23.34 -10.36
N ILE A 549 -0.18 -22.65 -11.51
CA ILE A 549 -1.33 -21.99 -12.17
C ILE A 549 -2.41 -22.99 -12.54
N SER A 550 -2.03 -24.16 -13.12
CA SER A 550 -2.97 -25.22 -13.45
C SER A 550 -3.70 -25.74 -12.22
N ARG A 551 -2.95 -25.98 -11.12
CA ARG A 551 -3.53 -26.40 -9.84
C ARG A 551 -4.52 -25.38 -9.29
N LEU A 552 -4.18 -24.08 -9.28
CA LEU A 552 -5.06 -23.04 -8.77
C LEU A 552 -6.35 -22.92 -9.60
N LYS A 553 -6.26 -22.98 -10.93
CA LYS A 553 -7.44 -23.00 -11.81
C LYS A 553 -8.36 -24.16 -11.48
N LYS A 554 -7.80 -25.38 -11.37
CA LYS A 554 -8.56 -26.58 -11.02
C LYS A 554 -9.25 -26.46 -9.66
N LEU A 555 -8.54 -25.98 -8.64
CA LEU A 555 -9.13 -25.74 -7.31
C LEU A 555 -10.27 -24.71 -7.35
N MET A 556 -10.15 -23.67 -8.13
CA MET A 556 -11.22 -22.67 -8.31
C MET A 556 -12.46 -23.26 -9.01
N GLU A 557 -12.25 -24.11 -10.01
CA GLU A 557 -13.33 -24.85 -10.68
C GLU A 557 -14.02 -25.85 -9.72
N GLU A 558 -13.25 -26.60 -8.96
CA GLU A 558 -13.76 -27.52 -7.92
C GLU A 558 -14.55 -26.78 -6.84
N ALA A 559 -14.06 -25.59 -6.40
CA ALA A 559 -14.76 -24.76 -5.43
C ALA A 559 -16.13 -24.29 -5.97
N LEU A 560 -16.19 -23.84 -7.22
CA LEU A 560 -17.45 -23.44 -7.83
C LEU A 560 -18.41 -24.62 -8.01
N ALA A 561 -17.89 -25.79 -8.37
CA ALA A 561 -18.68 -27.02 -8.53
C ALA A 561 -19.23 -27.53 -7.20
N ALA A 562 -18.55 -27.28 -6.09
CA ALA A 562 -19.03 -27.66 -4.75
C ALA A 562 -20.22 -26.85 -4.26
N CYS A 563 -20.48 -25.68 -4.83
CA CYS A 563 -21.60 -24.83 -4.49
C CYS A 563 -22.88 -25.25 -5.23
N PRO A 564 -24.07 -25.05 -4.64
CA PRO A 564 -25.34 -25.21 -5.35
C PRO A 564 -25.34 -24.45 -6.69
N LYS A 565 -26.00 -25.02 -7.70
CA LYS A 565 -26.05 -24.43 -9.05
C LYS A 565 -26.92 -23.17 -9.15
N ASP A 566 -27.65 -22.83 -8.10
CA ASP A 566 -28.42 -21.59 -8.00
C ASP A 566 -27.50 -20.38 -7.99
N GLU A 567 -27.65 -19.50 -8.95
CA GLU A 567 -26.87 -18.25 -9.09
C GLU A 567 -27.14 -17.24 -7.96
N ALA A 568 -28.28 -17.33 -7.27
CA ALA A 568 -28.59 -16.52 -6.09
C ALA A 568 -27.90 -17.05 -4.82
N ASN A 569 -27.37 -18.27 -4.84
CA ASN A 569 -26.68 -18.84 -3.69
C ASN A 569 -25.45 -18.01 -3.31
N ILE A 570 -25.39 -17.52 -2.08
CA ILE A 570 -24.36 -16.59 -1.64
C ILE A 570 -22.94 -17.18 -1.70
N HIS A 571 -22.77 -18.46 -1.37
CA HIS A 571 -21.46 -19.12 -1.42
C HIS A 571 -20.96 -19.24 -2.86
N ARG A 572 -21.85 -19.59 -3.81
CA ARG A 572 -21.53 -19.61 -5.24
C ARG A 572 -21.13 -18.24 -5.74
N ARG A 573 -21.88 -17.20 -5.39
CA ARG A 573 -21.57 -15.80 -5.75
C ARG A 573 -20.19 -15.38 -5.24
N ARG A 574 -19.84 -15.73 -4.01
CA ARG A 574 -18.54 -15.43 -3.39
C ARG A 574 -17.39 -16.15 -4.10
N VAL A 575 -17.57 -17.46 -4.42
CA VAL A 575 -16.57 -18.20 -5.21
C VAL A 575 -16.39 -17.61 -6.60
N ALA A 576 -17.49 -17.29 -7.30
CA ALA A 576 -17.43 -16.65 -8.62
C ALA A 576 -16.75 -15.26 -8.57
N TRP A 577 -17.01 -14.49 -7.52
CA TRP A 577 -16.34 -13.22 -7.27
C TRP A 577 -14.83 -13.39 -7.05
N MET A 578 -14.41 -14.41 -6.30
CA MET A 578 -12.99 -14.76 -6.16
C MET A 578 -12.36 -15.15 -7.50
N GLN A 579 -13.00 -16.00 -8.31
CA GLN A 579 -12.52 -16.38 -9.64
C GLN A 579 -12.32 -15.15 -10.54
N LYS A 580 -13.27 -14.21 -10.50
CA LYS A 580 -13.17 -12.95 -11.26
C LYS A 580 -11.91 -12.17 -10.90
N GLY A 581 -11.56 -12.10 -9.60
CA GLY A 581 -10.34 -11.42 -9.13
C GLY A 581 -9.05 -12.13 -9.56
N PHE A 582 -9.07 -13.45 -9.67
CA PHE A 582 -7.92 -14.24 -10.13
C PHE A 582 -7.75 -14.31 -11.65
N THR A 583 -8.77 -13.96 -12.43
CA THR A 583 -8.74 -14.03 -13.91
C THR A 583 -7.61 -13.20 -14.53
N PRO A 584 -7.36 -11.93 -14.15
CA PRO A 584 -6.22 -11.16 -14.66
C PRO A 584 -4.87 -11.82 -14.38
N PHE A 585 -4.69 -12.37 -13.19
CA PHE A 585 -3.49 -13.11 -12.81
C PHE A 585 -3.27 -14.36 -13.66
N PHE A 586 -4.28 -15.16 -13.89
CA PHE A 586 -4.18 -16.35 -14.75
C PHE A 586 -3.86 -15.99 -16.20
N THR A 587 -4.41 -14.88 -16.69
CA THR A 587 -4.12 -14.36 -18.04
C THR A 587 -2.68 -13.89 -18.13
N GLU A 588 -2.24 -13.09 -17.18
CA GLU A 588 -0.86 -12.58 -17.11
C GLU A 588 0.17 -13.70 -16.98
N ALA A 589 -0.09 -14.70 -16.10
CA ALA A 589 0.78 -15.85 -15.95
C ALA A 589 0.91 -16.66 -17.25
N GLY A 590 -0.18 -16.85 -18.00
CA GLY A 590 -0.17 -17.52 -19.29
C GLY A 590 0.69 -16.80 -20.33
N LEU A 591 0.59 -15.46 -20.37
CA LEU A 591 1.43 -14.63 -21.21
C LEU A 591 2.90 -14.66 -20.79
N ALA A 592 3.17 -14.56 -19.48
CA ALA A 592 4.53 -14.64 -18.94
C ALA A 592 5.19 -15.98 -19.26
N HIS A 593 4.51 -17.10 -19.01
CA HIS A 593 5.03 -18.44 -19.30
C HIS A 593 5.33 -18.65 -20.78
N LYS A 594 4.57 -18.06 -21.68
CA LYS A 594 4.84 -18.10 -23.13
C LYS A 594 6.20 -17.50 -23.48
N TRP A 595 6.66 -16.50 -22.73
CA TRP A 595 7.87 -15.74 -23.00
C TRP A 595 9.06 -16.11 -22.10
N LEU A 596 8.83 -16.76 -20.97
CA LEU A 596 9.91 -17.22 -20.09
C LEU A 596 10.86 -18.19 -20.80
N GLY A 597 12.14 -17.95 -20.66
CA GLY A 597 13.18 -18.79 -21.27
C GLY A 597 13.38 -18.57 -22.78
N LYS A 598 12.58 -17.77 -23.47
CA LYS A 598 12.78 -17.47 -24.88
C LYS A 598 13.78 -16.33 -25.05
N THR A 599 14.86 -16.56 -25.75
CA THR A 599 15.73 -15.51 -26.29
C THR A 599 15.43 -15.38 -27.78
N LEU A 600 14.97 -14.21 -28.21
CA LEU A 600 14.81 -13.92 -29.63
C LEU A 600 16.20 -13.65 -30.24
N SER A 601 16.46 -14.19 -31.42
CA SER A 601 17.66 -13.86 -32.20
C SER A 601 17.25 -13.33 -33.57
N HIS A 602 18.09 -12.48 -34.14
CA HIS A 602 17.89 -11.89 -35.45
C HIS A 602 19.24 -11.75 -36.15
N GLU A 603 19.31 -12.20 -37.38
CA GLU A 603 20.49 -12.04 -38.21
C GLU A 603 20.57 -10.65 -38.80
N VAL A 604 21.74 -10.04 -38.74
CA VAL A 604 22.01 -8.73 -39.33
C VAL A 604 22.98 -8.96 -40.50
N PRO A 605 22.47 -8.99 -41.75
CA PRO A 605 23.27 -9.29 -42.91
C PRO A 605 24.29 -8.20 -43.21
N ALA A 606 25.46 -8.61 -43.75
CA ALA A 606 26.41 -7.71 -44.34
C ALA A 606 25.99 -7.34 -45.78
N VAL A 607 26.06 -6.06 -46.09
CA VAL A 607 25.71 -5.51 -47.42
C VAL A 607 26.89 -4.70 -47.96
N THR A 608 27.10 -4.76 -49.27
CA THR A 608 28.21 -4.05 -49.94
C THR A 608 27.92 -2.55 -50.10
N LYS A 609 26.66 -2.18 -50.13
CA LYS A 609 26.18 -0.79 -50.23
C LYS A 609 24.97 -0.60 -49.33
N ALA A 610 24.86 0.59 -48.76
CA ALA A 610 23.70 0.96 -47.95
C ALA A 610 22.41 0.86 -48.79
N PRO A 611 21.28 0.32 -48.28
CA PRO A 611 20.01 0.26 -48.97
C PRO A 611 19.55 1.67 -49.39
N ALA A 612 19.38 1.91 -50.68
CA ALA A 612 19.12 3.23 -51.23
C ALA A 612 17.64 3.66 -51.11
N ASP A 613 16.71 2.71 -51.10
CA ASP A 613 15.27 2.94 -51.12
C ASP A 613 14.49 1.93 -50.28
N ALA A 614 13.19 2.12 -50.21
CA ALA A 614 12.29 1.26 -49.41
C ALA A 614 12.26 -0.19 -49.91
N LYS A 615 12.47 -0.44 -51.19
CA LYS A 615 12.49 -1.77 -51.81
C LYS A 615 13.75 -2.55 -51.38
N ALA A 616 14.90 -1.88 -51.38
CA ALA A 616 16.16 -2.46 -50.92
C ALA A 616 16.09 -2.80 -49.42
N TRP A 617 15.51 -1.94 -48.62
CA TRP A 617 15.26 -2.21 -47.19
C TRP A 617 14.26 -3.35 -46.97
N ALA A 618 13.18 -3.42 -47.80
CA ALA A 618 12.16 -4.47 -47.66
C ALA A 618 12.72 -5.87 -47.96
N ALA A 619 13.82 -5.97 -48.72
CA ALA A 619 14.51 -7.23 -48.95
C ALA A 619 15.28 -7.78 -47.74
N LEU A 620 15.53 -6.94 -46.73
CA LEU A 620 16.23 -7.35 -45.50
C LEU A 620 15.24 -7.95 -44.49
N PRO A 621 15.70 -8.88 -43.64
CA PRO A 621 14.90 -9.43 -42.53
C PRO A 621 14.37 -8.33 -41.61
N ALA A 622 13.11 -8.48 -41.20
CA ALA A 622 12.45 -7.52 -40.30
C ALA A 622 12.14 -8.12 -38.94
N MET A 623 12.42 -7.35 -37.89
CA MET A 623 11.87 -7.60 -36.56
C MET A 623 10.57 -6.81 -36.39
N THR A 624 9.54 -7.42 -35.81
CA THR A 624 8.30 -6.72 -35.45
C THR A 624 8.29 -6.51 -33.95
N LEU A 625 8.04 -5.26 -33.52
CA LEU A 625 7.85 -4.97 -32.12
C LEU A 625 6.47 -5.44 -31.68
N VAL A 626 6.38 -5.97 -30.47
CA VAL A 626 5.13 -6.37 -29.82
C VAL A 626 4.76 -5.34 -28.75
N GLN A 627 3.47 -5.20 -28.48
CA GLN A 627 3.01 -4.29 -27.43
C GLN A 627 3.60 -4.70 -26.08
N GLY A 628 3.97 -3.72 -25.28
CA GLY A 628 4.42 -3.94 -23.91
C GLY A 628 3.42 -4.75 -23.09
N ASN A 629 3.82 -5.27 -21.94
CA ASN A 629 3.03 -6.13 -21.10
C ASN A 629 2.73 -7.51 -21.73
N TYR A 630 3.78 -8.34 -21.83
CA TYR A 630 3.72 -9.76 -22.22
C TYR A 630 3.49 -10.04 -23.72
N GLY A 631 3.84 -9.12 -24.59
CA GLY A 631 3.91 -9.39 -26.04
C GLY A 631 2.54 -9.62 -26.67
N GLN A 632 1.56 -8.84 -26.32
CA GLN A 632 0.29 -8.78 -27.05
C GLN A 632 0.54 -8.31 -28.50
N SER A 633 -0.33 -8.71 -29.41
CA SER A 633 -0.27 -8.21 -30.78
C SER A 633 -0.40 -6.68 -30.78
N PRO A 634 0.46 -5.95 -31.52
CA PRO A 634 0.40 -4.51 -31.55
C PRO A 634 -0.85 -4.01 -32.27
N ASP A 635 -1.48 -2.96 -31.75
CA ASP A 635 -2.55 -2.25 -32.44
C ASP A 635 -2.01 -1.52 -33.68
N LEU A 636 -0.74 -1.08 -33.60
CA LEU A 636 -0.01 -0.41 -34.69
C LEU A 636 1.33 -1.09 -34.91
N ALA A 637 1.60 -1.52 -36.12
CA ALA A 637 2.83 -2.25 -36.40
C ALA A 637 4.06 -1.34 -36.35
N THR A 638 5.14 -1.87 -35.76
CA THR A 638 6.47 -1.27 -35.87
C THR A 638 7.46 -2.33 -36.29
N ARG A 639 8.15 -2.09 -37.40
CA ARG A 639 9.17 -2.98 -37.94
C ARG A 639 10.54 -2.34 -37.80
N VAL A 640 11.53 -3.15 -37.51
CA VAL A 640 12.92 -2.72 -37.46
C VAL A 640 13.74 -3.62 -38.39
N ARG A 641 14.59 -3.02 -39.20
CA ARG A 641 15.53 -3.73 -40.04
C ARG A 641 16.94 -3.22 -39.81
N LEU A 642 17.89 -4.12 -39.91
CA LEU A 642 19.30 -3.79 -39.77
C LEU A 642 20.12 -4.37 -40.88
N ALA A 643 21.23 -3.68 -41.24
CA ALA A 643 22.26 -4.19 -42.08
C ALA A 643 23.62 -3.70 -41.54
N ARG A 644 24.65 -4.49 -41.80
CA ARG A 644 26.04 -4.05 -41.68
C ARG A 644 26.55 -3.58 -43.00
N CYS A 645 26.99 -2.33 -43.10
CA CYS A 645 27.61 -1.79 -44.33
C CYS A 645 29.01 -1.26 -43.96
N GLY A 646 30.04 -2.04 -44.28
CA GLY A 646 31.37 -1.71 -43.89
C GLY A 646 31.58 -1.69 -42.38
N GLU A 647 32.05 -0.57 -41.83
CA GLU A 647 32.26 -0.39 -40.41
C GLU A 647 31.00 0.20 -39.69
N ASP A 648 29.87 0.30 -40.38
CA ASP A 648 28.62 0.88 -39.85
C ASP A 648 27.52 -0.15 -39.71
N LEU A 649 26.70 -0.01 -38.69
CA LEU A 649 25.37 -0.60 -38.56
C LEU A 649 24.32 0.42 -39.01
N LEU A 650 23.52 0.01 -39.95
CA LEU A 650 22.38 0.75 -40.48
C LEU A 650 21.12 0.21 -39.81
N VAL A 651 20.30 1.08 -39.23
CA VAL A 651 19.05 0.73 -38.55
C VAL A 651 17.91 1.52 -39.16
N ARG A 652 16.84 0.83 -39.57
CA ARG A 652 15.61 1.44 -40.07
C ARG A 652 14.44 1.04 -39.21
N PHE A 653 13.71 2.03 -38.70
CA PHE A 653 12.42 1.88 -38.06
C PHE A 653 11.31 2.29 -39.01
N GLU A 654 10.24 1.52 -39.05
CA GLU A 654 8.98 1.80 -39.75
C GLU A 654 7.85 1.62 -38.76
N ALA A 655 7.28 2.72 -38.28
CA ALA A 655 6.24 2.75 -37.25
C ALA A 655 4.91 3.26 -37.84
N GLU A 656 3.87 2.45 -37.82
CA GLU A 656 2.52 2.88 -38.19
C GLU A 656 2.04 3.91 -37.15
N GLU A 657 1.70 5.11 -37.64
CA GLU A 657 1.19 6.22 -36.81
C GLU A 657 0.23 7.07 -37.63
N PRO A 658 -1.07 6.71 -37.68
CA PRO A 658 -2.06 7.40 -38.49
C PRO A 658 -2.20 8.89 -38.23
N MET A 659 -1.94 9.33 -37.03
CA MET A 659 -2.04 10.72 -36.59
C MET A 659 -0.73 11.51 -36.68
N GLY A 660 0.35 10.89 -37.19
CA GLY A 660 1.69 11.46 -37.23
C GLY A 660 2.44 11.43 -35.90
N PRO A 661 3.78 11.44 -35.95
CA PRO A 661 4.59 11.42 -34.74
C PRO A 661 4.47 12.75 -33.94
N MET A 662 4.39 12.65 -32.62
CA MET A 662 4.34 13.79 -31.70
C MET A 662 5.63 13.86 -30.87
N LEU A 663 5.90 15.01 -30.25
CA LEU A 663 7.07 15.23 -29.36
C LEU A 663 7.25 14.10 -28.30
N THR A 664 6.13 13.58 -27.79
CA THR A 664 6.14 12.51 -26.78
C THR A 664 6.38 11.11 -27.34
N ASP A 665 6.42 10.95 -28.69
CA ASP A 665 6.74 9.68 -29.33
C ASP A 665 8.25 9.47 -29.35
N ARG A 666 8.67 8.19 -29.28
CA ARG A 666 10.07 7.83 -29.25
C ARG A 666 10.32 6.50 -29.96
N LEU A 667 11.37 6.43 -30.73
CA LEU A 667 11.99 5.21 -31.23
C LEU A 667 13.36 5.07 -30.56
N ALA A 668 13.70 3.90 -30.05
CA ALA A 668 14.98 3.71 -29.37
C ALA A 668 15.57 2.30 -29.56
N LEU A 669 16.88 2.22 -29.45
CA LEU A 669 17.68 1.01 -29.39
C LEU A 669 18.58 1.07 -28.17
N PHE A 670 18.61 0.00 -27.41
CA PHE A 670 19.46 -0.17 -26.23
C PHE A 670 20.37 -1.37 -26.41
N VAL A 671 21.63 -1.23 -26.03
CA VAL A 671 22.61 -2.32 -26.01
C VAL A 671 22.82 -2.72 -24.53
N LYS A 672 22.80 -4.03 -24.26
CA LYS A 672 23.00 -4.56 -22.92
C LYS A 672 24.40 -4.21 -22.40
N PRO A 673 24.55 -3.61 -21.22
CA PRO A 673 25.85 -3.27 -20.66
C PRO A 673 26.70 -4.51 -20.40
N GLY A 674 28.00 -4.44 -20.72
CA GLY A 674 28.95 -5.51 -20.43
C GLY A 674 29.22 -5.69 -18.92
N LYS A 675 29.90 -6.80 -18.54
CA LYS A 675 30.19 -7.07 -17.11
C LYS A 675 31.02 -5.96 -16.45
N LYS A 676 32.05 -5.45 -17.13
CA LYS A 676 32.90 -4.36 -16.62
C LYS A 676 32.17 -3.06 -16.42
N GLU A 677 31.21 -2.75 -17.28
CA GLU A 677 30.39 -1.53 -17.19
C GLU A 677 29.40 -1.62 -16.03
N ARG A 678 28.83 -2.80 -15.80
CA ARG A 678 27.98 -3.05 -14.62
C ARG A 678 28.75 -2.96 -13.31
N GLU A 679 30.00 -3.47 -13.28
CA GLU A 679 30.88 -3.36 -12.12
C GLU A 679 31.34 -1.91 -11.88
N LEU A 680 31.59 -1.15 -12.95
CA LEU A 680 31.94 0.28 -12.87
C LEU A 680 30.72 1.09 -12.41
N ALA A 681 29.53 0.83 -12.97
CA ALA A 681 28.27 1.42 -12.53
C ALA A 681 28.00 1.12 -11.06
N ALA A 682 28.18 -0.11 -10.62
CA ALA A 682 28.02 -0.51 -9.20
C ALA A 682 29.04 0.20 -8.27
N LYS A 683 30.23 0.53 -8.76
CA LYS A 683 31.25 1.28 -8.00
C LYS A 683 31.01 2.80 -7.99
N VAL A 684 30.42 3.34 -9.04
CA VAL A 684 30.07 4.76 -9.18
C VAL A 684 28.71 5.05 -8.53
N GLU A 685 27.93 4.03 -8.33
CA GLU A 685 26.58 4.08 -7.78
C GLU A 685 26.55 3.65 -6.31
N ALA A 686 26.67 4.62 -5.60
CA ALA A 686 25.62 5.17 -4.75
C ALA A 686 24.45 5.83 -5.56
N ARG A 687 24.05 5.33 -6.73
CA ARG A 687 22.92 5.87 -7.48
C ARG A 687 21.59 5.36 -6.93
N PRO A 688 20.55 6.24 -6.91
CA PRO A 688 19.26 5.89 -6.33
C PRO A 688 18.58 4.76 -7.10
N PHE A 689 18.04 3.86 -6.36
CA PHE A 689 17.25 2.71 -6.72
C PHE A 689 16.02 2.98 -7.65
N TRP A 690 15.55 4.21 -7.68
CA TRP A 690 14.44 4.69 -8.49
C TRP A 690 14.80 5.10 -9.91
N ILE A 691 16.06 4.90 -10.28
CA ILE A 691 16.34 5.08 -11.67
C ILE A 691 15.74 3.86 -12.38
N PRO A 692 14.51 3.96 -12.90
CA PRO A 692 14.00 2.94 -13.76
C PRO A 692 15.06 2.68 -14.82
N LEU A 693 15.02 1.52 -15.43
CA LEU A 693 15.74 1.31 -16.70
C LEU A 693 15.46 2.44 -17.71
N ALA A 694 14.35 3.18 -17.57
CA ALA A 694 14.11 4.46 -18.23
C ALA A 694 15.16 5.53 -17.94
N MET A 695 15.90 5.43 -16.82
CA MET A 695 17.02 6.35 -16.53
C MET A 695 18.39 5.69 -16.71
N LEU A 696 18.53 4.38 -16.64
CA LEU A 696 19.58 3.63 -17.34
C LEU A 696 19.44 3.75 -18.86
N ARG A 697 18.27 4.08 -19.36
CA ARG A 697 17.97 4.53 -20.72
C ARG A 697 18.60 5.89 -21.05
N SER A 698 19.02 6.66 -20.05
CA SER A 698 19.79 7.89 -20.18
C SER A 698 21.27 7.69 -19.84
N ASP A 699 21.73 6.44 -19.63
CA ASP A 699 23.17 6.19 -19.71
C ASP A 699 23.58 6.48 -21.16
N PRO A 700 24.20 7.64 -21.41
CA PRO A 700 24.48 8.06 -22.77
C PRO A 700 25.43 7.12 -23.49
N GLN A 701 26.00 6.15 -22.83
CA GLN A 701 27.09 5.34 -23.39
C GLN A 701 26.66 4.13 -24.22
N ARG A 702 25.35 3.72 -24.25
CA ARG A 702 24.93 2.57 -25.04
C ARG A 702 23.47 2.59 -25.52
N SER A 703 23.01 3.75 -25.93
CA SER A 703 21.69 3.88 -26.54
C SER A 703 21.68 4.85 -27.71
N LEU A 704 20.69 4.72 -28.55
CA LEU A 704 20.22 5.75 -29.45
C LEU A 704 18.73 5.96 -29.26
N SER A 705 18.27 7.17 -29.39
CA SER A 705 16.84 7.48 -29.41
C SER A 705 16.51 8.66 -30.31
N MET A 706 15.34 8.63 -30.90
CA MET A 706 14.78 9.75 -31.66
C MET A 706 13.38 10.07 -31.19
N ASP A 707 13.11 11.33 -30.86
CA ASP A 707 11.77 11.82 -30.53
C ASP A 707 10.92 12.10 -31.80
N GLY A 708 9.64 12.39 -31.60
CA GLY A 708 8.72 12.68 -32.70
C GLY A 708 9.03 13.98 -33.46
N GLU A 709 9.84 14.89 -32.89
CA GLU A 709 10.32 16.10 -33.55
C GLU A 709 11.62 15.89 -34.35
N GLY A 710 12.28 14.73 -34.18
CA GLY A 710 13.45 14.33 -34.94
C GLY A 710 14.79 14.67 -34.23
N ARG A 711 14.77 14.91 -32.92
CA ARG A 711 15.99 15.02 -32.11
C ARG A 711 16.57 13.64 -31.94
N LEU A 712 17.80 13.46 -32.42
CA LEU A 712 18.55 12.22 -32.30
C LEU A 712 19.58 12.34 -31.17
N GLU A 713 19.54 11.43 -30.22
CA GLU A 713 20.43 11.43 -29.06
C GLU A 713 20.98 10.03 -28.79
N GLY A 714 22.13 9.94 -28.16
CA GLY A 714 22.68 8.70 -27.62
C GLY A 714 24.16 8.49 -27.89
N SER A 715 24.73 7.57 -27.19
CA SER A 715 26.18 7.28 -27.19
C SER A 715 26.59 6.22 -28.17
N LEU A 716 25.66 5.63 -28.92
CA LEU A 716 25.97 4.80 -30.07
C LEU A 716 26.45 5.63 -31.26
N GLN A 717 26.70 6.93 -31.03
CA GLN A 717 27.14 7.90 -32.05
C GLN A 717 26.27 7.85 -33.31
N PRO A 718 24.94 7.98 -33.16
CA PRO A 718 24.03 7.84 -34.29
C PRO A 718 24.11 9.07 -35.22
N GLU A 719 24.09 8.79 -36.51
CA GLU A 719 23.93 9.79 -37.59
C GLU A 719 22.57 9.57 -38.23
N LEU A 720 21.77 10.63 -38.38
CA LEU A 720 20.48 10.57 -39.06
C LEU A 720 20.69 10.51 -40.56
N VAL A 721 20.26 9.42 -41.16
CA VAL A 721 20.33 9.25 -42.65
C VAL A 721 19.06 9.75 -43.31
N ARG A 722 17.90 9.37 -42.78
CA ARG A 722 16.60 9.74 -43.32
C ARG A 722 15.51 9.77 -42.25
N ARG A 723 14.60 10.72 -42.39
CA ARG A 723 13.35 10.77 -41.63
C ARG A 723 12.22 11.15 -42.52
N THR A 724 11.16 10.35 -42.55
CA THR A 724 9.96 10.65 -43.37
C THR A 724 8.69 10.24 -42.61
N TYR A 725 7.60 10.94 -42.97
CA TYR A 725 6.26 10.52 -42.55
C TYR A 725 5.38 10.57 -43.82
N ALA A 726 4.91 9.43 -44.25
CA ALA A 726 4.06 9.30 -45.46
C ALA A 726 3.13 8.09 -45.33
N GLY A 727 1.89 8.25 -45.77
CA GLY A 727 0.90 7.17 -45.77
C GLY A 727 0.60 6.61 -44.37
N GLY A 728 0.69 7.44 -43.32
CA GLY A 728 0.49 6.98 -41.94
C GLY A 728 1.67 6.20 -41.35
N VAL A 729 2.85 6.22 -42.01
CA VAL A 729 4.05 5.51 -41.52
C VAL A 729 5.17 6.51 -41.24
N TRP A 730 5.67 6.47 -40.01
CA TRP A 730 6.86 7.20 -39.58
C TRP A 730 8.10 6.32 -39.78
N THR A 731 8.96 6.75 -40.72
CA THR A 731 10.21 6.04 -41.06
C THR A 731 11.42 6.83 -40.57
N VAL A 732 12.33 6.14 -39.90
CA VAL A 732 13.59 6.68 -39.41
C VAL A 732 14.74 5.74 -39.78
N GLU A 733 15.77 6.27 -40.46
CA GLU A 733 16.99 5.57 -40.79
C GLU A 733 18.17 6.24 -40.08
N VAL A 734 18.94 5.45 -39.35
CA VAL A 734 20.15 5.92 -38.66
C VAL A 734 21.34 5.01 -38.97
N LYS A 735 22.49 5.62 -38.95
CA LYS A 735 23.79 4.94 -39.10
C LYS A 735 24.55 5.07 -37.80
N CYS A 736 25.17 3.99 -37.32
CA CYS A 736 25.99 3.96 -36.13
C CYS A 736 27.29 3.19 -36.39
N PRO A 737 28.45 3.62 -35.88
CA PRO A 737 29.67 2.84 -35.96
C PRO A 737 29.50 1.46 -35.26
N ALA A 738 29.86 0.38 -35.93
CA ALA A 738 29.81 -0.98 -35.36
C ALA A 738 30.64 -1.09 -34.06
N ALA A 739 31.72 -0.32 -33.96
CA ALA A 739 32.53 -0.23 -32.76
C ALA A 739 31.74 0.25 -31.53
N ALA A 740 30.71 1.12 -31.72
CA ALA A 740 29.83 1.56 -30.63
C ALA A 740 29.03 0.40 -30.02
N PHE A 741 28.81 -0.67 -30.78
CA PHE A 741 28.21 -1.92 -30.30
C PHE A 741 29.26 -2.90 -29.74
N GLY A 742 30.50 -2.52 -29.71
CA GLY A 742 31.63 -3.36 -29.32
C GLY A 742 31.98 -4.43 -30.38
N ILE A 743 31.67 -4.17 -31.65
CA ILE A 743 31.98 -5.03 -32.79
C ILE A 743 33.30 -4.56 -33.39
N ALA A 744 34.34 -5.42 -33.38
CA ALA A 744 35.60 -5.09 -33.98
C ALA A 744 35.53 -5.05 -35.53
N PRO A 745 36.41 -4.27 -36.22
CA PRO A 745 36.47 -4.21 -37.64
C PRO A 745 36.61 -5.59 -38.30
N GLY A 746 35.79 -5.85 -39.34
CA GLY A 746 35.81 -7.13 -40.06
C GLY A 746 35.37 -8.38 -39.29
N LYS A 747 34.94 -8.28 -38.04
CA LYS A 747 34.52 -9.42 -37.23
C LYS A 747 33.01 -9.57 -37.09
N ALA A 748 32.53 -10.82 -37.10
CA ALA A 748 31.19 -11.15 -36.67
C ALA A 748 31.07 -11.08 -35.14
N LYS A 749 29.96 -10.69 -34.63
CA LYS A 749 29.69 -10.67 -33.18
C LYS A 749 28.20 -10.72 -32.86
N ALA A 750 27.86 -11.49 -31.84
CA ALA A 750 26.55 -11.41 -31.23
C ALA A 750 26.47 -10.25 -30.25
N VAL A 751 25.41 -9.43 -30.37
CA VAL A 751 25.15 -8.26 -29.51
C VAL A 751 23.76 -8.38 -28.91
N GLU A 752 23.64 -8.24 -27.61
CA GLU A 752 22.35 -8.24 -26.93
C GLU A 752 21.73 -6.83 -26.95
N VAL A 753 20.57 -6.72 -27.58
CA VAL A 753 19.88 -5.42 -27.77
C VAL A 753 18.38 -5.49 -27.46
N GLN A 754 17.77 -4.33 -27.19
CA GLN A 754 16.34 -4.14 -27.14
C GLN A 754 15.94 -2.96 -28.04
N PHE A 755 14.88 -3.13 -28.80
CA PHE A 755 14.24 -2.05 -29.55
C PHE A 755 12.96 -1.63 -28.86
N GLU A 756 12.69 -0.33 -28.85
CA GLU A 756 11.53 0.28 -28.22
C GLU A 756 10.87 1.27 -29.18
N ARG A 757 9.55 1.27 -29.19
CA ARG A 757 8.74 2.39 -29.62
C ARG A 757 7.88 2.83 -28.45
N ARG A 758 7.92 4.11 -28.10
CA ARG A 758 6.96 4.75 -27.21
C ARG A 758 6.03 5.61 -28.05
N ARG A 759 4.71 5.41 -27.87
CA ARG A 759 3.66 6.24 -28.43
C ARG A 759 3.08 7.08 -27.32
N GLY A 760 3.13 8.40 -27.44
CA GLY A 760 2.56 9.33 -26.49
C GLY A 760 1.03 9.25 -26.45
N ARG A 761 0.43 9.86 -25.44
CA ARG A 761 -1.03 9.91 -25.28
C ARG A 761 -1.69 10.69 -26.42
N ARG A 762 -2.80 10.18 -26.96
CA ARG A 762 -3.61 10.78 -28.01
C ARG A 762 -5.02 11.06 -27.49
N GLY A 763 -5.28 12.29 -27.01
CA GLY A 763 -6.58 12.63 -26.43
C GLY A 763 -6.96 11.70 -25.28
N LYS A 764 -7.98 10.84 -25.48
CA LYS A 764 -8.41 9.82 -24.50
C LYS A 764 -7.64 8.50 -24.58
N GLU A 765 -6.90 8.25 -25.68
CA GLU A 765 -6.11 7.04 -25.83
C GLU A 765 -4.88 7.12 -24.90
N PRO A 766 -4.60 6.08 -24.10
CA PRO A 766 -3.42 6.04 -23.24
C PRO A 766 -2.13 5.94 -24.06
N ALA A 767 -1.01 6.31 -23.48
CA ALA A 767 0.30 6.04 -24.05
C ALA A 767 0.53 4.53 -24.15
N SER A 768 1.24 4.10 -25.19
CA SER A 768 1.57 2.68 -25.44
C SER A 768 3.05 2.52 -25.73
N ASP A 769 3.62 1.43 -25.23
CA ASP A 769 5.01 1.06 -25.47
C ASP A 769 5.08 -0.28 -26.21
N TYR A 770 5.98 -0.38 -27.19
CA TYR A 770 6.20 -1.55 -28.03
C TYR A 770 7.67 -1.95 -27.99
N TYR A 771 7.95 -3.25 -27.97
CA TYR A 771 9.29 -3.81 -27.80
C TYR A 771 9.56 -4.98 -28.71
N TRP A 772 10.82 -5.21 -29.08
CA TRP A 772 11.22 -6.39 -29.82
C TRP A 772 11.11 -7.65 -28.94
N THR A 773 11.68 -7.63 -27.76
CA THR A 773 11.47 -8.70 -26.78
C THR A 773 10.46 -8.22 -25.76
N ALA A 774 9.34 -8.92 -25.62
CA ALA A 774 8.28 -8.52 -24.71
C ALA A 774 8.80 -8.36 -23.30
N PRO A 775 8.84 -7.14 -22.73
CA PRO A 775 9.14 -6.98 -21.33
C PRO A 775 7.96 -7.50 -20.54
N MET A 776 8.23 -8.09 -19.39
CA MET A 776 7.22 -8.36 -18.40
C MET A 776 7.00 -7.10 -17.56
N ARG A 777 5.77 -6.85 -17.11
CA ARG A 777 5.46 -5.69 -16.26
C ARG A 777 6.37 -5.60 -15.03
N PRO A 778 6.69 -4.42 -14.58
CA PRO A 778 6.55 -3.15 -15.29
C PRO A 778 7.74 -2.85 -16.18
N VAL A 779 7.45 -2.25 -17.28
CA VAL A 779 8.40 -1.95 -18.35
C VAL A 779 9.59 -1.08 -17.89
N TRP A 780 9.41 -0.26 -16.87
CA TRP A 780 10.48 0.61 -16.34
C TRP A 780 11.34 0.00 -15.24
N LEU A 781 11.01 -1.22 -14.81
CA LEU A 781 11.84 -1.91 -13.82
C LEU A 781 12.81 -2.85 -14.52
N ALA A 782 14.01 -2.67 -14.23
CA ALA A 782 15.29 -3.36 -14.42
C ALA A 782 15.40 -4.63 -15.28
N HIS A 783 14.30 -5.20 -15.79
CA HIS A 783 14.30 -6.49 -16.50
C HIS A 783 13.84 -6.35 -17.93
N VAL A 784 14.49 -5.42 -18.65
CA VAL A 784 14.41 -5.42 -20.10
C VAL A 784 15.03 -6.72 -20.58
N ARG A 785 14.24 -7.55 -21.20
CA ARG A 785 14.75 -8.72 -21.89
C ARG A 785 15.45 -8.25 -23.15
N PHE A 786 16.71 -8.63 -23.32
CA PHE A 786 17.46 -8.36 -24.52
C PHE A 786 17.35 -9.55 -25.46
N GLY A 787 17.08 -9.26 -26.74
CA GLY A 787 17.26 -10.21 -27.83
C GLY A 787 18.70 -10.19 -28.30
N ARG A 788 19.08 -11.17 -29.12
CA ARG A 788 20.43 -11.33 -29.64
C ARG A 788 20.47 -10.98 -31.12
N LEU A 789 21.27 -10.01 -31.49
CA LEU A 789 21.62 -9.74 -32.88
C LEU A 789 22.86 -10.53 -33.26
N GLU A 790 22.78 -11.36 -34.27
CA GLU A 790 23.91 -12.05 -34.91
C GLU A 790 24.42 -11.20 -36.07
N VAL A 791 25.47 -10.41 -35.82
CA VAL A 791 26.02 -9.49 -36.82
C VAL A 791 27.09 -10.22 -37.60
N GLU A 792 26.87 -10.36 -38.90
CA GLU A 792 27.83 -11.02 -39.83
C GLU A 792 29.15 -10.28 -39.90
N ALA A 793 30.23 -11.06 -40.25
CA ALA A 793 31.47 -10.48 -40.62
C ALA A 793 31.32 -9.69 -41.93
N LYS A 794 32.23 -8.75 -42.14
CA LYS A 794 32.31 -7.96 -43.40
C LYS A 794 32.60 -8.83 -44.61
#